data_d7fa3ddb0f77ccdd19173044ae9edb57
#
_entry.id   d7fa3ddb0f77ccdd19173044ae9edb57
#
_cell.length_a   1.000
_cell.length_b   1.000
_cell.length_c   1.000
_cell.angle_alpha   90.00
_cell.angle_beta   90.00
_cell.angle_gamma   90.00
#
_symmetry.space_group_name_H-M   'P 1'
#
loop_
_entity.id
_entity.type
_entity.pdbx_description
1 polymer ?
#
loop_
_entity_poly.entity_id
_entity_poly.type
_entity_poly.pdbx_seq_one_letter_code
_entity_poly.pdbx_strand_id
1 'polypeptide(L)'
;MERIEWIDFLRGISMILILVFHTEVYYKEYDVTPYYIYTTNAIVLFYFISGYLFYRQDEFQWKNKIKNIVRSLIIPYFIFTTLIAFPKILIRQENIDWVESIYNILSGRASWFIASLIVGELFFTALLVKTNGKILWLSITAAACFIIYYIIPFNQHNYWQWQDALLAVFFLYIGYIYHHFENDFHSINNSLYTFLLLSIFIIIKIYEHHFDLPMRNIAIENSLLFLADVGIFLLFIISHIKYIPKCKFIEWTGKHCIVYYFLAGGCPIFVSMIFNKIGFAYDDYLYRYILAIILVYLVASGLTWIIYRYLPFLVSKNILLILLCCSAISVKAQVDKIPLPVLHIQTVDGEMPTRTIIDAPKGCLGTSITNNNYVPGRMVMTLKGDILYDTEEYEKNISGMRIKIRGNSTGAYLNQHPYKIKLSKKYDLLRRDDPNYQHKEWLLLSMYTWNPKLTNQQSNILYMLGLIVSKIISKEWTPTYELVNVEINGEYQGMYYLMESVSRGDARVILNKTGFMIEHDPFWWNENAFFKTNSQTNNYYRFTYKYPDSDDVTEEIQNTIQNYMNDVENTIYNHGNITQCIDILSFVKWILIHDVLGTDDTVGCNRFLYRKDSHSLLQMGPVWDFDSSFRSDGISTLHTSDIFYFPYLFSQSEFTQVYINLWNSIKPTLLDDIKNEFETLWVKYGDVFDESMSIHQNKYPSEGENSFRFQIDEIVDKVKDRINIVDNYINTTSIHHTLLYNTKEKDNILYHLNGQRMNSINNLRKGIYIYNGRKVVIYK
;
A
#
# COMPACT_ATOMS: atom_id res chain seq x y z
N MET A 1 -38.91 -31.41 -14.17
CA MET A 1 -38.40 -32.12 -13.00
C MET A 1 -39.23 -31.71 -11.81
N GLU A 2 -39.71 -32.64 -11.04
CA GLU A 2 -40.21 -32.33 -9.70
C GLU A 2 -39.09 -31.70 -8.86
N ARG A 3 -39.48 -30.82 -8.02
CA ARG A 3 -38.52 -30.06 -7.18
C ARG A 3 -38.07 -30.95 -6.04
N ILE A 4 -36.76 -31.06 -5.83
CA ILE A 4 -36.17 -31.95 -4.81
C ILE A 4 -36.02 -31.18 -3.51
N GLU A 5 -36.84 -31.47 -2.48
CA GLU A 5 -36.95 -30.73 -1.23
C GLU A 5 -35.62 -30.64 -0.47
N TRP A 6 -34.83 -31.72 -0.40
CA TRP A 6 -33.56 -31.71 0.34
C TRP A 6 -32.52 -30.76 -0.27
N ILE A 7 -32.56 -30.53 -1.60
CA ILE A 7 -31.67 -29.55 -2.27
C ILE A 7 -32.00 -28.14 -1.80
N ASP A 8 -33.28 -27.79 -1.73
CA ASP A 8 -33.70 -26.48 -1.27
C ASP A 8 -33.35 -26.29 0.21
N PHE A 9 -33.47 -27.32 1.05
CA PHE A 9 -33.08 -27.28 2.45
C PHE A 9 -31.57 -27.04 2.62
N LEU A 10 -30.71 -27.79 1.94
CA LEU A 10 -29.25 -27.66 2.02
C LEU A 10 -28.77 -26.29 1.51
N ARG A 11 -29.32 -25.81 0.40
CA ARG A 11 -29.04 -24.45 -0.09
C ARG A 11 -29.47 -23.37 0.92
N GLY A 12 -30.60 -23.60 1.60
CA GLY A 12 -31.12 -22.69 2.61
C GLY A 12 -30.18 -22.58 3.82
N ILE A 13 -29.71 -23.72 4.34
CA ILE A 13 -28.72 -23.74 5.43
C ILE A 13 -27.43 -23.08 5.02
N SER A 14 -26.87 -23.44 3.85
CA SER A 14 -25.64 -22.82 3.34
C SER A 14 -25.77 -21.32 3.22
N MET A 15 -26.92 -20.81 2.76
CA MET A 15 -27.16 -19.39 2.65
C MET A 15 -27.27 -18.68 3.99
N ILE A 16 -27.88 -19.32 4.99
CA ILE A 16 -27.96 -18.79 6.36
C ILE A 16 -26.55 -18.69 6.94
N LEU A 17 -25.69 -19.70 6.78
CA LEU A 17 -24.29 -19.65 7.24
C LEU A 17 -23.50 -18.50 6.59
N ILE A 18 -23.71 -18.26 5.31
CA ILE A 18 -23.09 -17.12 4.60
C ILE A 18 -23.60 -15.77 5.18
N LEU A 19 -24.88 -15.65 5.49
CA LEU A 19 -25.43 -14.45 6.13
C LEU A 19 -24.87 -14.24 7.54
N VAL A 20 -24.68 -15.30 8.31
CA VAL A 20 -24.05 -15.26 9.65
C VAL A 20 -22.64 -14.68 9.51
N PHE A 21 -21.83 -15.23 8.62
CA PHE A 21 -20.48 -14.74 8.36
C PHE A 21 -20.44 -13.24 8.00
N HIS A 22 -21.24 -12.82 7.04
CA HIS A 22 -21.28 -11.39 6.68
C HIS A 22 -21.81 -10.51 7.82
N THR A 23 -22.67 -11.03 8.71
CA THR A 23 -23.10 -10.30 9.90
C THR A 23 -21.93 -10.15 10.89
N GLU A 24 -21.09 -11.14 11.05
CA GLU A 24 -19.86 -11.01 11.84
C GLU A 24 -18.98 -9.89 11.32
N VAL A 25 -18.61 -9.95 10.06
CA VAL A 25 -17.69 -8.99 9.43
C VAL A 25 -18.22 -7.55 9.51
N TYR A 26 -19.50 -7.32 9.18
CA TYR A 26 -20.04 -5.96 9.09
C TYR A 26 -20.65 -5.40 10.36
N TYR A 27 -20.94 -6.23 11.36
CA TYR A 27 -21.48 -5.76 12.64
C TYR A 27 -20.39 -5.65 13.71
N LYS A 28 -19.47 -6.59 13.74
CA LYS A 28 -18.39 -6.67 14.73
C LYS A 28 -17.05 -6.13 14.25
N GLU A 29 -16.89 -5.95 12.95
CA GLU A 29 -15.64 -5.54 12.29
C GLU A 29 -14.47 -6.55 12.43
N TYR A 30 -14.74 -7.76 12.95
CA TYR A 30 -13.78 -8.87 13.00
C TYR A 30 -14.51 -10.22 13.10
N ASP A 31 -13.84 -11.29 12.73
CA ASP A 31 -14.39 -12.64 12.78
C ASP A 31 -14.41 -13.19 14.21
N VAL A 32 -15.56 -13.66 14.69
CA VAL A 32 -15.68 -14.43 15.95
C VAL A 32 -15.16 -15.83 15.74
N THR A 33 -15.53 -16.42 14.60
CA THR A 33 -15.12 -17.75 14.20
C THR A 33 -14.43 -17.64 12.85
N PRO A 34 -13.23 -18.20 12.67
CA PRO A 34 -12.53 -18.11 11.40
C PRO A 34 -13.41 -18.56 10.23
N TYR A 35 -13.35 -17.81 9.13
CA TYR A 35 -14.16 -18.00 7.93
C TYR A 35 -14.21 -19.46 7.44
N TYR A 36 -13.10 -20.17 7.44
CA TYR A 36 -13.01 -21.55 6.93
C TYR A 36 -13.72 -22.58 7.79
N ILE A 37 -14.10 -22.27 9.04
CA ILE A 37 -14.72 -23.25 9.94
C ILE A 37 -16.08 -23.71 9.41
N TYR A 38 -16.87 -22.82 8.82
CA TYR A 38 -18.23 -23.15 8.37
C TYR A 38 -18.57 -22.67 6.95
N THR A 39 -17.99 -21.58 6.48
CA THR A 39 -18.36 -20.98 5.19
C THR A 39 -17.79 -21.79 4.02
N THR A 40 -16.60 -22.35 4.16
CA THR A 40 -15.97 -23.23 3.15
C THR A 40 -16.89 -24.42 2.80
N ASN A 41 -17.39 -25.12 3.80
CA ASN A 41 -18.29 -26.27 3.61
C ASN A 41 -19.62 -25.84 2.96
N ALA A 42 -20.16 -24.66 3.34
CA ALA A 42 -21.37 -24.11 2.75
C ALA A 42 -21.19 -23.80 1.25
N ILE A 43 -20.06 -23.24 0.85
CA ILE A 43 -19.74 -22.92 -0.56
C ILE A 43 -19.53 -24.19 -1.39
N VAL A 44 -18.76 -25.14 -0.87
CA VAL A 44 -18.54 -26.44 -1.54
C VAL A 44 -19.86 -27.17 -1.77
N LEU A 45 -20.80 -27.08 -0.84
CA LEU A 45 -22.11 -27.68 -0.96
C LEU A 45 -22.91 -27.07 -2.15
N PHE A 46 -22.78 -25.78 -2.41
CA PHE A 46 -23.38 -25.18 -3.62
C PHE A 46 -22.82 -25.76 -4.92
N TYR A 47 -21.50 -25.97 -5.02
CA TYR A 47 -20.90 -26.62 -6.21
C TYR A 47 -21.34 -28.06 -6.32
N PHE A 48 -21.36 -28.84 -5.22
CA PHE A 48 -21.83 -30.21 -5.20
C PHE A 48 -23.29 -30.32 -5.68
N ILE A 49 -24.19 -29.50 -5.12
CA ILE A 49 -25.61 -29.49 -5.53
C ILE A 49 -25.77 -29.09 -6.99
N SER A 50 -24.97 -28.14 -7.47
CA SER A 50 -25.01 -27.73 -8.87
C SER A 50 -24.58 -28.89 -9.78
N GLY A 51 -23.52 -29.61 -9.38
CA GLY A 51 -23.06 -30.83 -10.08
C GLY A 51 -24.10 -31.95 -10.09
N TYR A 52 -24.78 -32.18 -8.95
CA TYR A 52 -25.88 -33.13 -8.86
C TYR A 52 -26.97 -32.85 -9.92
N LEU A 53 -27.30 -31.58 -10.14
CA LEU A 53 -28.33 -31.18 -11.10
C LEU A 53 -27.88 -31.26 -12.58
N PHE A 54 -26.59 -31.57 -12.85
CA PHE A 54 -26.11 -31.79 -14.21
C PHE A 54 -26.44 -33.17 -14.73
N TYR A 55 -26.50 -34.20 -13.84
CA TYR A 55 -26.77 -35.57 -14.27
C TYR A 55 -28.20 -35.71 -14.74
N ARG A 56 -28.38 -36.45 -15.85
CA ARG A 56 -29.68 -36.86 -16.40
C ARG A 56 -29.50 -38.26 -17.00
N GLN A 57 -30.55 -39.06 -16.92
CA GLN A 57 -30.57 -40.37 -17.55
C GLN A 57 -30.68 -40.26 -19.08
N ASP A 58 -31.31 -39.17 -19.58
CA ASP A 58 -31.45 -38.90 -21.00
C ASP A 58 -30.21 -38.20 -21.58
N GLU A 59 -30.16 -38.05 -22.91
CA GLU A 59 -29.08 -37.36 -23.62
C GLU A 59 -28.87 -35.92 -23.10
N PHE A 60 -27.61 -35.54 -22.82
CA PHE A 60 -27.28 -34.26 -22.23
C PHE A 60 -27.50 -33.08 -23.20
N GLN A 61 -28.54 -32.32 -22.94
CA GLN A 61 -28.94 -31.18 -23.75
C GLN A 61 -28.15 -29.90 -23.41
N TRP A 62 -26.90 -29.82 -23.86
CA TRP A 62 -25.97 -28.73 -23.53
C TRP A 62 -26.48 -27.35 -23.87
N LYS A 63 -27.20 -27.13 -25.00
CA LYS A 63 -27.79 -25.84 -25.39
C LYS A 63 -28.79 -25.34 -24.33
N ASN A 64 -29.62 -26.23 -23.81
CA ASN A 64 -30.59 -25.91 -22.77
C ASN A 64 -29.86 -25.61 -21.43
N LYS A 65 -28.76 -26.32 -21.14
CA LYS A 65 -27.96 -26.07 -19.94
C LYS A 65 -27.30 -24.67 -20.00
N ILE A 66 -26.65 -24.32 -21.11
CA ILE A 66 -26.07 -22.97 -21.31
C ILE A 66 -27.15 -21.90 -21.17
N LYS A 67 -28.31 -22.05 -21.81
CA LYS A 67 -29.43 -21.13 -21.70
C LYS A 67 -29.89 -20.96 -20.24
N ASN A 68 -29.84 -22.04 -19.46
CA ASN A 68 -30.19 -21.98 -18.04
C ASN A 68 -29.11 -21.26 -17.23
N ILE A 69 -27.80 -21.52 -17.47
CA ILE A 69 -26.69 -20.78 -16.84
C ILE A 69 -26.82 -19.28 -17.10
N VAL A 70 -27.03 -18.90 -18.36
CA VAL A 70 -27.26 -17.48 -18.73
C VAL A 70 -28.41 -16.87 -17.93
N ARG A 71 -29.55 -17.59 -17.85
CA ARG A 71 -30.77 -17.06 -17.23
C ARG A 71 -30.75 -17.08 -15.70
N SER A 72 -30.09 -18.06 -15.08
CA SER A 72 -30.14 -18.25 -13.63
C SER A 72 -28.91 -17.76 -12.89
N LEU A 73 -27.79 -17.49 -13.59
CA LEU A 73 -26.55 -17.03 -12.99
C LEU A 73 -26.02 -15.74 -13.64
N ILE A 74 -25.82 -15.73 -14.99
CA ILE A 74 -25.19 -14.59 -15.67
C ILE A 74 -26.09 -13.34 -15.62
N ILE A 75 -27.35 -13.46 -15.97
CA ILE A 75 -28.29 -12.32 -15.95
C ILE A 75 -28.46 -11.78 -14.51
N PRO A 76 -28.79 -12.62 -13.50
CA PRO A 76 -28.82 -12.16 -12.12
C PRO A 76 -27.50 -11.56 -11.64
N TYR A 77 -26.34 -12.13 -12.03
CA TYR A 77 -25.05 -11.54 -11.71
C TYR A 77 -24.98 -10.08 -12.15
N PHE A 78 -25.19 -9.78 -13.43
CA PHE A 78 -25.12 -8.39 -13.92
C PHE A 78 -26.18 -7.49 -13.31
N ILE A 79 -27.43 -7.95 -13.15
CA ILE A 79 -28.50 -7.15 -12.57
C ILE A 79 -28.19 -6.79 -11.11
N PHE A 80 -27.88 -7.79 -10.28
CA PHE A 80 -27.74 -7.56 -8.85
C PHE A 80 -26.42 -6.88 -8.51
N THR A 81 -25.31 -7.15 -9.18
CA THR A 81 -24.05 -6.43 -8.94
C THR A 81 -24.16 -4.96 -9.32
N THR A 82 -24.91 -4.63 -10.36
CA THR A 82 -25.19 -3.23 -10.74
C THR A 82 -26.11 -2.55 -9.71
N LEU A 83 -27.20 -3.22 -9.29
CA LEU A 83 -28.16 -2.66 -8.33
C LEU A 83 -27.60 -2.51 -6.91
N ILE A 84 -26.68 -3.40 -6.48
CA ILE A 84 -26.05 -3.32 -5.16
C ILE A 84 -25.10 -2.12 -5.06
N ALA A 85 -24.55 -1.64 -6.17
CA ALA A 85 -23.76 -0.42 -6.18
C ALA A 85 -24.56 0.76 -5.62
N PHE A 86 -25.84 0.94 -5.98
CA PHE A 86 -26.69 2.05 -5.52
C PHE A 86 -26.93 2.10 -3.99
N PRO A 87 -27.32 1.03 -3.29
CA PRO A 87 -27.50 1.07 -1.86
C PRO A 87 -26.21 1.34 -1.07
N LYS A 88 -25.06 0.84 -1.51
CA LYS A 88 -23.76 1.16 -0.87
C LYS A 88 -23.50 2.66 -0.88
N ILE A 89 -23.82 3.34 -1.99
CA ILE A 89 -23.68 4.80 -2.11
C ILE A 89 -24.54 5.54 -1.09
N LEU A 90 -25.83 5.19 -1.07
CA LEU A 90 -26.80 5.85 -0.18
C LEU A 90 -26.50 5.60 1.30
N ILE A 91 -25.92 4.43 1.63
CA ILE A 91 -25.69 4.00 2.99
C ILE A 91 -24.35 4.51 3.54
N ARG A 92 -23.27 4.50 2.74
CA ARG A 92 -21.95 4.87 3.19
C ARG A 92 -21.56 6.31 2.91
N GLN A 93 -22.36 7.04 2.12
CA GLN A 93 -22.02 8.37 1.58
C GLN A 93 -20.70 8.37 0.79
N GLU A 94 -20.26 7.20 0.33
CA GLU A 94 -19.06 7.03 -0.49
C GLU A 94 -19.33 7.50 -1.91
N ASN A 95 -18.38 8.22 -2.48
CA ASN A 95 -18.39 8.50 -3.92
C ASN A 95 -18.13 7.18 -4.66
N ILE A 96 -19.02 6.86 -5.64
CA ILE A 96 -18.81 5.64 -6.43
C ILE A 96 -17.77 5.92 -7.50
N ASP A 97 -16.73 5.12 -7.54
CA ASP A 97 -16.00 4.89 -8.77
C ASP A 97 -16.81 3.97 -9.70
N TRP A 98 -17.52 4.62 -10.63
CA TRP A 98 -18.31 3.91 -11.64
C TRP A 98 -17.46 3.04 -12.55
N VAL A 99 -16.22 3.44 -12.82
CA VAL A 99 -15.30 2.73 -13.71
C VAL A 99 -14.82 1.46 -13.03
N GLU A 100 -14.38 1.57 -11.80
CA GLU A 100 -14.00 0.41 -11.00
C GLU A 100 -15.17 -0.54 -10.79
N SER A 101 -16.34 -0.01 -10.46
CA SER A 101 -17.56 -0.80 -10.30
C SER A 101 -17.91 -1.55 -11.59
N ILE A 102 -17.87 -0.89 -12.75
CA ILE A 102 -18.10 -1.51 -14.05
C ILE A 102 -17.00 -2.54 -14.36
N TYR A 103 -15.73 -2.19 -14.12
CA TYR A 103 -14.61 -3.12 -14.30
C TYR A 103 -14.74 -4.35 -13.42
N ASN A 104 -15.06 -4.21 -12.14
CA ASN A 104 -15.27 -5.31 -11.21
C ASN A 104 -16.48 -6.18 -11.65
N ILE A 105 -17.53 -5.58 -12.17
CA ILE A 105 -18.67 -6.31 -12.74
C ILE A 105 -18.24 -7.08 -14.00
N LEU A 106 -17.60 -6.42 -14.96
CA LEU A 106 -17.22 -7.04 -16.24
C LEU A 106 -16.13 -8.09 -16.08
N SER A 107 -15.20 -7.90 -15.14
CA SER A 107 -14.10 -8.83 -14.85
C SER A 107 -14.48 -10.02 -13.96
N GLY A 108 -15.72 -10.09 -13.46
CA GLY A 108 -16.18 -11.14 -12.56
C GLY A 108 -15.77 -10.94 -11.09
N ARG A 109 -15.17 -9.80 -10.74
CA ARG A 109 -14.72 -9.50 -9.37
C ARG A 109 -15.83 -9.05 -8.42
N ALA A 110 -16.89 -8.44 -8.94
CA ALA A 110 -18.00 -7.95 -8.14
C ALA A 110 -18.70 -9.05 -7.31
N SER A 111 -18.57 -10.31 -7.70
CA SER A 111 -19.07 -11.46 -6.96
C SER A 111 -18.26 -12.71 -7.31
N TRP A 112 -17.18 -12.93 -6.56
CA TRP A 112 -16.20 -13.98 -6.85
C TRP A 112 -16.81 -15.40 -6.88
N PHE A 113 -17.73 -15.73 -5.97
CA PHE A 113 -18.35 -17.06 -5.91
C PHE A 113 -19.27 -17.32 -7.10
N ILE A 114 -20.13 -16.35 -7.47
CA ILE A 114 -21.02 -16.52 -8.64
C ILE A 114 -20.19 -16.57 -9.94
N ALA A 115 -19.12 -15.77 -10.05
CA ALA A 115 -18.24 -15.80 -11.21
C ALA A 115 -17.55 -17.17 -11.35
N SER A 116 -17.00 -17.73 -10.26
CA SER A 116 -16.38 -19.06 -10.28
C SER A 116 -17.39 -20.16 -10.59
N LEU A 117 -18.63 -20.07 -10.10
CA LEU A 117 -19.69 -21.01 -10.42
C LEU A 117 -20.10 -20.93 -11.91
N ILE A 118 -20.22 -19.73 -12.47
CA ILE A 118 -20.53 -19.55 -13.91
C ILE A 118 -19.45 -20.21 -14.76
N VAL A 119 -18.18 -19.88 -14.53
CA VAL A 119 -17.06 -20.44 -15.29
C VAL A 119 -16.96 -21.95 -15.09
N GLY A 120 -17.10 -22.42 -13.84
CA GLY A 120 -17.11 -23.85 -13.50
C GLY A 120 -18.22 -24.62 -14.21
N GLU A 121 -19.48 -24.11 -14.21
CA GLU A 121 -20.60 -24.77 -14.89
C GLU A 121 -20.44 -24.74 -16.42
N LEU A 122 -19.92 -23.67 -17.00
CA LEU A 122 -19.64 -23.60 -18.44
C LEU A 122 -18.53 -24.59 -18.84
N PHE A 123 -17.46 -24.64 -18.05
CA PHE A 123 -16.36 -25.59 -18.30
C PHE A 123 -16.82 -27.03 -18.14
N PHE A 124 -17.57 -27.32 -17.07
CA PHE A 124 -18.12 -28.68 -16.86
C PHE A 124 -19.11 -29.09 -17.96
N THR A 125 -19.91 -28.14 -18.47
CA THR A 125 -20.79 -28.38 -19.66
C THR A 125 -19.94 -28.74 -20.86
N ALA A 126 -18.86 -28.04 -21.16
CA ALA A 126 -17.96 -28.36 -22.27
C ALA A 126 -17.29 -29.72 -22.11
N LEU A 127 -16.89 -30.06 -20.86
CA LEU A 127 -16.33 -31.38 -20.56
C LEU A 127 -17.32 -32.51 -20.82
N LEU A 128 -18.56 -32.37 -20.35
CA LEU A 128 -19.60 -33.38 -20.60
C LEU A 128 -19.85 -33.62 -22.08
N VAL A 129 -19.89 -32.55 -22.88
CA VAL A 129 -20.03 -32.63 -24.33
C VAL A 129 -18.82 -33.34 -24.96
N LYS A 130 -17.59 -32.92 -24.61
CA LYS A 130 -16.35 -33.44 -25.20
C LYS A 130 -16.09 -34.90 -24.83
N THR A 131 -16.47 -35.32 -23.62
CA THR A 131 -16.24 -36.70 -23.13
C THR A 131 -17.42 -37.62 -23.41
N ASN A 132 -18.51 -37.10 -23.95
CA ASN A 132 -19.79 -37.83 -24.08
C ASN A 132 -20.23 -38.48 -22.76
N GLY A 133 -19.99 -37.81 -21.62
CA GLY A 133 -20.33 -38.30 -20.29
C GLY A 133 -19.50 -39.50 -19.80
N LYS A 134 -18.38 -39.87 -20.45
CA LYS A 134 -17.52 -40.97 -20.01
C LYS A 134 -16.86 -40.66 -18.66
N ILE A 135 -17.25 -41.38 -17.63
CA ILE A 135 -16.84 -41.19 -16.24
C ILE A 135 -15.32 -41.14 -16.10
N LEU A 136 -14.58 -42.04 -16.73
CA LEU A 136 -13.11 -42.08 -16.62
C LEU A 136 -12.45 -40.73 -17.01
N TRP A 137 -12.86 -40.17 -18.14
CA TRP A 137 -12.30 -38.91 -18.61
C TRP A 137 -12.73 -37.72 -17.74
N LEU A 138 -13.96 -37.75 -17.24
CA LEU A 138 -14.46 -36.75 -16.29
C LEU A 138 -13.67 -36.80 -14.97
N SER A 139 -13.42 -38.02 -14.44
CA SER A 139 -12.61 -38.23 -13.23
C SER A 139 -11.20 -37.67 -13.36
N ILE A 140 -10.52 -38.05 -14.48
CA ILE A 140 -9.15 -37.59 -14.74
C ILE A 140 -9.10 -36.07 -14.84
N THR A 141 -10.05 -35.45 -15.54
CA THR A 141 -10.08 -34.02 -15.73
C THR A 141 -10.42 -33.29 -14.43
N ALA A 142 -11.37 -33.79 -13.65
CA ALA A 142 -11.73 -33.21 -12.36
C ALA A 142 -10.55 -33.27 -11.36
N ALA A 143 -9.86 -34.44 -11.30
CA ALA A 143 -8.66 -34.60 -10.49
C ALA A 143 -7.52 -33.64 -10.96
N ALA A 144 -7.33 -33.52 -12.27
CA ALA A 144 -6.37 -32.57 -12.83
C ALA A 144 -6.70 -31.10 -12.45
N CYS A 145 -7.97 -30.71 -12.52
CA CYS A 145 -8.41 -29.38 -12.09
C CYS A 145 -8.08 -29.12 -10.63
N PHE A 146 -8.32 -30.08 -9.74
CA PHE A 146 -7.97 -29.96 -8.32
C PHE A 146 -6.46 -29.81 -8.13
N ILE A 147 -5.66 -30.65 -8.78
CA ILE A 147 -4.19 -30.60 -8.69
C ILE A 147 -3.66 -29.26 -9.23
N ILE A 148 -4.15 -28.82 -10.39
CA ILE A 148 -3.75 -27.55 -11.01
C ILE A 148 -4.11 -26.37 -10.10
N TYR A 149 -5.26 -26.38 -9.44
CA TYR A 149 -5.66 -25.36 -8.49
C TYR A 149 -4.62 -25.15 -7.38
N TYR A 150 -4.04 -26.26 -6.86
CA TYR A 150 -3.04 -26.18 -5.79
C TYR A 150 -1.61 -25.88 -6.28
N ILE A 151 -1.27 -26.25 -7.52
CA ILE A 151 0.05 -25.97 -8.09
C ILE A 151 0.20 -24.50 -8.51
N ILE A 152 -0.86 -23.89 -9.05
CA ILE A 152 -0.83 -22.50 -9.52
C ILE A 152 -0.78 -21.55 -8.32
N PRO A 153 0.13 -20.55 -8.30
CA PRO A 153 0.11 -19.52 -7.29
C PRO A 153 -1.24 -18.80 -7.22
N PHE A 154 -1.74 -18.61 -6.02
CA PHE A 154 -3.03 -17.98 -5.84
C PHE A 154 -2.97 -16.50 -6.20
N ASN A 155 -3.95 -16.04 -7.01
CA ASN A 155 -4.11 -14.66 -7.39
C ASN A 155 -5.54 -14.21 -7.08
N GLN A 156 -5.71 -13.36 -6.06
CA GLN A 156 -7.02 -12.82 -5.68
C GLN A 156 -7.70 -12.00 -6.78
N HIS A 157 -6.93 -11.48 -7.73
CA HIS A 157 -7.41 -10.62 -8.82
C HIS A 157 -7.58 -11.35 -10.16
N ASN A 158 -7.81 -12.67 -10.14
CA ASN A 158 -8.00 -13.43 -11.38
C ASN A 158 -9.34 -13.10 -12.06
N TYR A 159 -9.32 -12.97 -13.40
CA TYR A 159 -10.53 -12.64 -14.19
C TYR A 159 -11.55 -13.75 -14.13
N TRP A 160 -12.82 -13.41 -13.87
CA TRP A 160 -13.93 -14.37 -13.75
C TRP A 160 -13.63 -15.54 -12.80
N GLN A 161 -12.69 -15.34 -11.88
CA GLN A 161 -12.32 -16.32 -10.86
C GLN A 161 -12.01 -17.70 -11.44
N TRP A 162 -11.29 -17.75 -12.58
CA TRP A 162 -11.00 -18.98 -13.27
C TRP A 162 -10.20 -19.99 -12.45
N GLN A 163 -9.35 -19.52 -11.53
CA GLN A 163 -8.62 -20.39 -10.60
C GLN A 163 -9.59 -21.10 -9.66
N ASP A 164 -10.50 -20.37 -9.04
CA ASP A 164 -11.53 -20.96 -8.16
C ASP A 164 -12.52 -21.82 -8.94
N ALA A 165 -12.74 -21.52 -10.22
CA ALA A 165 -13.55 -22.36 -11.10
C ALA A 165 -12.95 -23.76 -11.32
N LEU A 166 -11.63 -23.94 -11.26
CA LEU A 166 -11.01 -25.26 -11.31
C LEU A 166 -11.45 -26.12 -10.12
N LEU A 167 -11.48 -25.52 -8.93
CA LEU A 167 -11.98 -26.18 -7.72
C LEU A 167 -13.49 -26.44 -7.81
N ALA A 168 -14.26 -25.51 -8.37
CA ALA A 168 -15.68 -25.68 -8.63
C ALA A 168 -15.94 -26.88 -9.53
N VAL A 169 -15.18 -27.07 -10.62
CA VAL A 169 -15.31 -28.22 -11.54
C VAL A 169 -15.10 -29.54 -10.80
N PHE A 170 -14.15 -29.63 -9.88
CA PHE A 170 -13.94 -30.81 -9.07
C PHE A 170 -15.18 -31.18 -8.24
N PHE A 171 -15.80 -30.21 -7.55
CA PHE A 171 -16.98 -30.48 -6.76
C PHE A 171 -18.26 -30.64 -7.59
N LEU A 172 -18.36 -29.99 -8.74
CA LEU A 172 -19.41 -30.30 -9.74
C LEU A 172 -19.33 -31.78 -10.20
N TYR A 173 -18.12 -32.26 -10.43
CA TYR A 173 -17.93 -33.68 -10.77
C TYR A 173 -18.36 -34.60 -9.62
N ILE A 174 -18.01 -34.28 -8.36
CA ILE A 174 -18.43 -35.11 -7.21
C ILE A 174 -19.96 -35.17 -7.11
N GLY A 175 -20.64 -34.04 -7.29
CA GLY A 175 -22.11 -34.00 -7.29
C GLY A 175 -22.72 -34.76 -8.45
N TYR A 176 -22.15 -34.69 -9.66
CA TYR A 176 -22.56 -35.42 -10.84
C TYR A 176 -22.42 -36.94 -10.67
N ILE A 177 -21.27 -37.40 -10.14
CA ILE A 177 -20.99 -38.80 -9.90
C ILE A 177 -21.91 -39.39 -8.81
N TYR A 178 -22.14 -38.60 -7.74
CA TYR A 178 -23.07 -39.02 -6.71
C TYR A 178 -24.47 -39.27 -7.27
N HIS A 179 -25.03 -38.38 -8.09
CA HIS A 179 -26.34 -38.56 -8.70
C HIS A 179 -26.35 -39.77 -9.67
N HIS A 180 -25.25 -40.00 -10.40
CA HIS A 180 -25.13 -41.12 -11.30
C HIS A 180 -25.25 -42.48 -10.57
N PHE A 181 -24.66 -42.58 -9.37
CA PHE A 181 -24.66 -43.80 -8.55
C PHE A 181 -25.60 -43.70 -7.33
N GLU A 182 -26.53 -42.74 -7.30
CA GLU A 182 -27.38 -42.47 -6.12
C GLU A 182 -28.18 -43.71 -5.69
N ASN A 183 -28.60 -44.55 -6.61
CA ASN A 183 -29.35 -45.77 -6.31
C ASN A 183 -28.49 -46.83 -5.62
N ASP A 184 -27.17 -46.77 -5.77
CA ASP A 184 -26.22 -47.70 -5.17
C ASP A 184 -25.82 -47.22 -3.75
N PHE A 185 -26.03 -45.93 -3.44
CA PHE A 185 -25.78 -45.38 -2.14
C PHE A 185 -26.98 -45.51 -1.22
N HIS A 186 -26.82 -46.28 -0.16
CA HIS A 186 -27.84 -46.43 0.86
C HIS A 186 -27.65 -45.43 1.98
N SER A 187 -28.71 -44.71 2.33
CA SER A 187 -28.69 -43.85 3.52
C SER A 187 -28.48 -44.71 4.76
N ILE A 188 -27.53 -44.35 5.61
CA ILE A 188 -27.12 -45.13 6.76
C ILE A 188 -27.78 -44.52 7.99
N ASN A 189 -28.79 -45.21 8.54
CA ASN A 189 -29.40 -44.87 9.83
C ASN A 189 -28.71 -45.68 10.95
N ASN A 190 -27.47 -45.31 11.27
CA ASN A 190 -26.69 -45.93 12.32
C ASN A 190 -26.09 -44.85 13.21
N SER A 191 -26.55 -44.79 14.46
CA SER A 191 -26.10 -43.76 15.41
C SER A 191 -24.60 -43.79 15.67
N LEU A 192 -23.95 -44.95 15.66
CA LEU A 192 -22.51 -45.05 15.85
C LEU A 192 -21.76 -44.45 14.64
N TYR A 193 -22.20 -44.76 13.42
CA TYR A 193 -21.61 -44.19 12.20
C TYR A 193 -21.78 -42.65 12.15
N THR A 194 -22.97 -42.16 12.44
CA THR A 194 -23.27 -40.74 12.53
C THR A 194 -22.39 -40.04 13.58
N PHE A 195 -22.29 -40.64 14.77
CA PHE A 195 -21.44 -40.12 15.84
C PHE A 195 -19.96 -40.10 15.41
N LEU A 196 -19.47 -41.12 14.75
CA LEU A 196 -18.09 -41.21 14.28
C LEU A 196 -17.77 -40.15 13.24
N LEU A 197 -18.63 -39.96 12.23
CA LEU A 197 -18.45 -38.90 11.23
C LEU A 197 -18.46 -37.50 11.88
N LEU A 198 -19.41 -37.24 12.77
CA LEU A 198 -19.48 -35.97 13.48
C LEU A 198 -18.25 -35.76 14.37
N SER A 199 -17.78 -36.80 15.06
CA SER A 199 -16.59 -36.70 15.91
C SER A 199 -15.35 -36.36 15.09
N ILE A 200 -15.15 -37.05 13.95
CA ILE A 200 -14.02 -36.75 13.04
C ILE A 200 -14.15 -35.32 12.50
N PHE A 201 -15.33 -34.92 12.07
CA PHE A 201 -15.57 -33.55 11.57
C PHE A 201 -15.25 -32.49 12.62
N ILE A 202 -15.71 -32.69 13.87
CA ILE A 202 -15.44 -31.79 14.99
C ILE A 202 -13.93 -31.73 15.29
N ILE A 203 -13.24 -32.88 15.29
CA ILE A 203 -11.79 -32.92 15.50
C ILE A 203 -11.05 -32.11 14.42
N ILE A 204 -11.45 -32.27 13.16
CA ILE A 204 -10.87 -31.48 12.04
C ILE A 204 -11.12 -29.99 12.29
N LYS A 205 -12.35 -29.60 12.66
CA LYS A 205 -12.69 -28.20 12.91
C LYS A 205 -11.97 -27.60 14.13
N ILE A 206 -11.75 -28.37 15.19
CA ILE A 206 -10.92 -27.96 16.32
C ILE A 206 -9.47 -27.76 15.89
N TYR A 207 -8.93 -28.67 15.08
CA TYR A 207 -7.58 -28.54 14.52
C TYR A 207 -7.46 -27.28 13.66
N GLU A 208 -8.40 -27.05 12.75
CA GLU A 208 -8.43 -25.86 11.89
C GLU A 208 -8.51 -24.57 12.73
N HIS A 209 -9.32 -24.55 13.78
CA HIS A 209 -9.47 -23.39 14.65
C HIS A 209 -8.22 -23.12 15.50
N HIS A 210 -7.48 -24.17 15.90
CA HIS A 210 -6.30 -24.04 16.75
C HIS A 210 -5.08 -23.51 15.98
N PHE A 211 -4.97 -23.83 14.71
CA PHE A 211 -3.89 -23.39 13.83
C PHE A 211 -4.43 -22.34 12.87
N ASP A 212 -3.82 -21.15 12.86
CA ASP A 212 -4.16 -20.09 11.90
C ASP A 212 -3.70 -20.52 10.51
N LEU A 213 -4.61 -21.13 9.75
CA LEU A 213 -4.30 -21.79 8.49
C LEU A 213 -4.36 -20.82 7.32
N PRO A 214 -3.34 -20.75 6.45
CA PRO A 214 -3.39 -19.94 5.25
C PRO A 214 -4.53 -20.37 4.33
N MET A 215 -5.31 -19.39 3.87
CA MET A 215 -6.50 -19.59 3.03
C MET A 215 -6.32 -19.01 1.64
N ARG A 216 -6.88 -19.72 0.66
CA ARG A 216 -7.35 -19.16 -0.62
C ARG A 216 -8.82 -18.79 -0.46
N ASN A 217 -9.48 -18.26 -1.47
CA ASN A 217 -10.89 -17.86 -1.36
C ASN A 217 -11.82 -18.92 -0.76
N ILE A 218 -11.62 -20.21 -1.13
CA ILE A 218 -12.50 -21.30 -0.71
C ILE A 218 -11.74 -22.33 0.11
N ALA A 219 -10.50 -22.58 -0.21
CA ALA A 219 -9.75 -23.75 0.23
C ALA A 219 -8.60 -23.37 1.17
N ILE A 220 -8.41 -24.19 2.20
CA ILE A 220 -7.19 -24.18 3.02
C ILE A 220 -6.00 -24.53 2.11
N GLU A 221 -4.84 -23.88 2.27
CA GLU A 221 -3.65 -24.16 1.45
C GLU A 221 -3.17 -25.61 1.57
N ASN A 222 -3.37 -26.23 2.71
CA ASN A 222 -3.12 -27.66 2.89
C ASN A 222 -4.20 -28.50 2.18
N SER A 223 -3.89 -29.00 0.99
CA SER A 223 -4.81 -29.74 0.14
C SER A 223 -5.34 -31.03 0.78
N LEU A 224 -4.54 -31.72 1.59
CA LEU A 224 -4.95 -32.97 2.25
C LEU A 224 -5.94 -32.68 3.39
N LEU A 225 -5.67 -31.66 4.18
CA LEU A 225 -6.57 -31.24 5.26
C LEU A 225 -7.91 -30.75 4.69
N PHE A 226 -7.86 -29.94 3.62
CA PHE A 226 -9.05 -29.49 2.92
C PHE A 226 -9.90 -30.64 2.38
N LEU A 227 -9.26 -31.64 1.73
CA LEU A 227 -9.97 -32.82 1.24
C LEU A 227 -10.56 -33.66 2.38
N ALA A 228 -9.86 -33.77 3.51
CA ALA A 228 -10.36 -34.48 4.67
C ALA A 228 -11.60 -33.78 5.25
N ASP A 229 -11.53 -32.45 5.46
CA ASP A 229 -12.65 -31.66 5.98
C ASP A 229 -13.88 -31.80 5.08
N VAL A 230 -13.74 -31.40 3.82
CA VAL A 230 -14.86 -31.39 2.88
C VAL A 230 -15.33 -32.79 2.54
N GLY A 231 -14.43 -33.77 2.48
CA GLY A 231 -14.76 -35.18 2.24
C GLY A 231 -15.63 -35.77 3.35
N ILE A 232 -15.25 -35.58 4.61
CA ILE A 232 -16.06 -36.03 5.78
C ILE A 232 -17.42 -35.30 5.82
N PHE A 233 -17.42 -33.99 5.55
CA PHE A 233 -18.66 -33.21 5.47
C PHE A 233 -19.61 -33.73 4.39
N LEU A 234 -19.11 -33.93 3.15
CA LEU A 234 -19.94 -34.48 2.08
C LEU A 234 -20.40 -35.90 2.33
N LEU A 235 -19.55 -36.79 2.90
CA LEU A 235 -19.93 -38.13 3.32
C LEU A 235 -21.07 -38.09 4.36
N PHE A 236 -20.99 -37.18 5.33
CA PHE A 236 -22.07 -36.97 6.31
C PHE A 236 -23.38 -36.58 5.61
N ILE A 237 -23.33 -35.58 4.71
CA ILE A 237 -24.53 -35.14 3.96
C ILE A 237 -25.12 -36.28 3.12
N ILE A 238 -24.30 -36.94 2.32
CA ILE A 238 -24.72 -38.04 1.41
C ILE A 238 -25.37 -39.18 2.23
N SER A 239 -24.75 -39.59 3.34
CA SER A 239 -25.24 -40.69 4.17
C SER A 239 -26.58 -40.36 4.85
N HIS A 240 -26.87 -39.10 5.09
CA HIS A 240 -28.06 -38.65 5.84
C HIS A 240 -29.11 -37.94 4.98
N ILE A 241 -28.94 -37.88 3.66
CA ILE A 241 -29.76 -37.08 2.75
C ILE A 241 -31.27 -37.39 2.85
N LYS A 242 -31.63 -38.65 3.09
CA LYS A 242 -33.03 -39.13 3.26
C LYS A 242 -33.63 -38.77 4.62
N TYR A 243 -32.79 -38.38 5.58
CA TYR A 243 -33.21 -38.01 6.94
C TYR A 243 -33.25 -36.51 7.17
N ILE A 244 -32.94 -35.68 6.12
CA ILE A 244 -33.03 -34.23 6.21
C ILE A 244 -34.45 -33.82 6.56
N PRO A 245 -34.63 -33.01 7.62
CA PRO A 245 -35.95 -32.59 8.05
C PRO A 245 -36.60 -31.66 7.04
N LYS A 246 -37.89 -31.75 6.85
CA LYS A 246 -38.66 -30.81 6.05
C LYS A 246 -38.93 -29.54 6.87
N CYS A 247 -38.31 -28.44 6.43
CA CYS A 247 -38.49 -27.14 7.06
C CYS A 247 -38.81 -26.10 5.99
N LYS A 248 -40.09 -25.76 5.84
CA LYS A 248 -40.57 -24.82 4.81
C LYS A 248 -39.83 -23.47 4.78
N PHE A 249 -39.41 -23.00 5.92
CA PHE A 249 -38.71 -21.74 6.10
C PHE A 249 -37.29 -21.79 5.48
N ILE A 250 -36.51 -22.84 5.79
CA ILE A 250 -35.18 -23.07 5.25
C ILE A 250 -35.26 -23.38 3.75
N GLU A 251 -36.21 -24.21 3.35
CA GLU A 251 -36.45 -24.53 1.93
C GLU A 251 -36.83 -23.29 1.13
N TRP A 252 -37.61 -22.35 1.71
CA TRP A 252 -37.94 -21.09 1.07
C TRP A 252 -36.68 -20.25 0.83
N THR A 253 -35.77 -20.17 1.82
CA THR A 253 -34.49 -19.51 1.67
C THR A 253 -33.65 -20.13 0.54
N GLY A 254 -33.59 -21.46 0.49
CA GLY A 254 -32.89 -22.17 -0.56
C GLY A 254 -33.48 -21.98 -1.96
N LYS A 255 -34.79 -21.86 -2.06
CA LYS A 255 -35.51 -21.54 -3.32
C LYS A 255 -35.09 -20.20 -3.90
N HIS A 256 -34.76 -19.24 -3.05
CA HIS A 256 -34.49 -17.86 -3.39
C HIS A 256 -33.03 -17.48 -3.13
N CYS A 257 -32.13 -18.46 -2.96
CA CYS A 257 -30.76 -18.29 -2.50
C CYS A 257 -29.93 -17.28 -3.31
N ILE A 258 -30.19 -17.13 -4.61
CA ILE A 258 -29.47 -16.16 -5.46
C ILE A 258 -29.71 -14.72 -5.00
N VAL A 259 -30.94 -14.36 -4.62
CA VAL A 259 -31.26 -13.01 -4.13
C VAL A 259 -30.68 -12.81 -2.73
N TYR A 260 -30.81 -13.81 -1.85
CA TYR A 260 -30.18 -13.75 -0.52
C TYR A 260 -28.68 -13.57 -0.61
N TYR A 261 -28.03 -14.25 -1.55
CA TYR A 261 -26.60 -14.14 -1.77
C TYR A 261 -26.17 -12.70 -2.10
N PHE A 262 -26.87 -12.05 -3.02
CA PHE A 262 -26.58 -10.65 -3.36
C PHE A 262 -26.96 -9.66 -2.26
N LEU A 263 -27.90 -10.00 -1.40
CA LEU A 263 -28.25 -9.19 -0.21
C LEU A 263 -27.32 -9.43 0.98
N ALA A 264 -26.50 -10.48 0.96
CA ALA A 264 -25.67 -10.89 2.09
C ALA A 264 -24.65 -9.84 2.57
N GLY A 265 -24.21 -8.94 1.68
CA GLY A 265 -23.38 -7.79 2.09
C GLY A 265 -24.19 -6.61 2.58
N GLY A 266 -25.24 -6.21 1.85
CA GLY A 266 -26.00 -4.99 2.12
C GLY A 266 -26.89 -5.05 3.37
N CYS A 267 -27.55 -6.18 3.64
CA CYS A 267 -28.42 -6.31 4.82
C CYS A 267 -27.66 -6.22 6.14
N PRO A 268 -26.51 -6.91 6.33
CA PRO A 268 -25.70 -6.75 7.54
C PRO A 268 -25.22 -5.31 7.76
N ILE A 269 -24.74 -4.63 6.71
CA ILE A 269 -24.31 -3.22 6.81
C ILE A 269 -25.50 -2.34 7.27
N PHE A 270 -26.66 -2.49 6.66
CA PHE A 270 -27.85 -1.72 7.02
C PHE A 270 -28.26 -1.94 8.49
N VAL A 271 -28.28 -3.19 8.95
CA VAL A 271 -28.62 -3.51 10.35
C VAL A 271 -27.57 -2.98 11.30
N SER A 272 -26.29 -3.11 10.98
CA SER A 272 -25.17 -2.57 11.76
C SER A 272 -25.31 -1.06 11.95
N MET A 273 -25.60 -0.33 10.90
CA MET A 273 -25.82 1.13 10.95
C MET A 273 -26.98 1.51 11.87
N ILE A 274 -28.10 0.78 11.80
CA ILE A 274 -29.25 1.01 12.70
C ILE A 274 -28.81 0.77 14.15
N PHE A 275 -28.15 -0.35 14.43
CA PHE A 275 -27.72 -0.69 15.78
C PHE A 275 -26.75 0.33 16.35
N ASN A 276 -25.78 0.79 15.55
CA ASN A 276 -24.85 1.83 15.96
C ASN A 276 -25.57 3.16 16.29
N LYS A 277 -26.54 3.56 15.47
CA LYS A 277 -27.30 4.81 15.69
C LYS A 277 -28.15 4.79 16.97
N ILE A 278 -28.66 3.63 17.39
CA ILE A 278 -29.44 3.49 18.63
C ILE A 278 -28.60 3.14 19.85
N GLY A 279 -27.26 3.17 19.72
CA GLY A 279 -26.32 2.84 20.80
C GLY A 279 -26.32 1.34 21.16
N PHE A 280 -26.73 0.48 20.25
CA PHE A 280 -26.78 -0.97 20.41
C PHE A 280 -25.62 -1.66 19.70
N ALA A 281 -24.48 -0.99 19.64
CA ALA A 281 -23.24 -1.57 19.12
C ALA A 281 -22.87 -2.86 19.87
N TYR A 282 -22.09 -3.70 19.19
CA TYR A 282 -21.60 -4.93 19.82
C TYR A 282 -20.51 -4.60 20.86
N ASP A 283 -20.86 -4.82 22.15
CA ASP A 283 -19.96 -4.62 23.31
C ASP A 283 -19.71 -5.97 24.00
N ASP A 284 -19.22 -6.98 23.27
CA ASP A 284 -18.96 -8.35 23.74
C ASP A 284 -20.17 -9.13 24.27
N TYR A 285 -21.38 -8.61 24.09
CA TYR A 285 -22.61 -9.31 24.51
C TYR A 285 -23.15 -10.20 23.37
N LEU A 286 -22.97 -11.50 23.48
CA LEU A 286 -23.44 -12.51 22.52
C LEU A 286 -24.91 -12.34 22.09
N TYR A 287 -25.79 -11.90 23.01
CA TYR A 287 -27.20 -11.70 22.68
C TYR A 287 -27.44 -10.61 21.64
N ARG A 288 -26.63 -9.55 21.61
CA ARG A 288 -26.70 -8.48 20.61
C ARG A 288 -26.34 -9.01 19.23
N TYR A 289 -25.29 -9.82 19.15
CA TYR A 289 -24.88 -10.48 17.91
C TYR A 289 -25.97 -11.45 17.40
N ILE A 290 -26.54 -12.29 18.25
CA ILE A 290 -27.65 -13.18 17.87
C ILE A 290 -28.84 -12.36 17.35
N LEU A 291 -29.20 -11.26 18.02
CA LEU A 291 -30.26 -10.37 17.58
C LEU A 291 -29.96 -9.71 16.21
N ALA A 292 -28.72 -9.32 15.97
CA ALA A 292 -28.28 -8.81 14.68
C ALA A 292 -28.47 -9.86 13.57
N ILE A 293 -28.06 -11.11 13.79
CA ILE A 293 -28.26 -12.20 12.83
C ILE A 293 -29.75 -12.38 12.51
N ILE A 294 -30.60 -12.44 13.54
CA ILE A 294 -32.06 -12.61 13.36
C ILE A 294 -32.61 -11.45 12.54
N LEU A 295 -32.24 -10.20 12.85
CA LEU A 295 -32.74 -9.03 12.16
C LEU A 295 -32.21 -8.97 10.71
N VAL A 296 -30.93 -9.28 10.47
CA VAL A 296 -30.37 -9.40 9.12
C VAL A 296 -31.14 -10.41 8.28
N TYR A 297 -31.44 -11.57 8.87
CA TYR A 297 -32.20 -12.60 8.17
C TYR A 297 -33.63 -12.13 7.86
N LEU A 298 -34.31 -11.46 8.78
CA LEU A 298 -35.67 -10.92 8.57
C LEU A 298 -35.68 -9.84 7.48
N VAL A 299 -34.72 -8.93 7.51
CA VAL A 299 -34.59 -7.88 6.48
C VAL A 299 -34.30 -8.49 5.10
N ALA A 300 -33.36 -9.42 5.01
CA ALA A 300 -33.06 -10.13 3.77
C ALA A 300 -34.27 -10.92 3.25
N SER A 301 -35.04 -11.56 4.14
CA SER A 301 -36.26 -12.29 3.79
C SER A 301 -37.36 -11.35 3.28
N GLY A 302 -37.56 -10.21 3.95
CA GLY A 302 -38.53 -9.20 3.55
C GLY A 302 -38.19 -8.61 2.18
N LEU A 303 -36.93 -8.23 1.96
CA LEU A 303 -36.47 -7.71 0.66
C LEU A 303 -36.59 -8.78 -0.44
N THR A 304 -36.22 -10.02 -0.15
CA THR A 304 -36.38 -11.13 -1.10
C THR A 304 -37.85 -11.32 -1.50
N TRP A 305 -38.77 -11.29 -0.50
CA TRP A 305 -40.20 -11.38 -0.77
C TRP A 305 -40.70 -10.21 -1.62
N ILE A 306 -40.28 -8.97 -1.34
CA ILE A 306 -40.61 -7.77 -2.13
C ILE A 306 -40.12 -7.93 -3.57
N ILE A 307 -38.86 -8.36 -3.78
CA ILE A 307 -38.27 -8.54 -5.11
C ILE A 307 -39.10 -9.57 -5.92
N TYR A 308 -39.39 -10.72 -5.36
CA TYR A 308 -40.17 -11.75 -6.08
C TYR A 308 -41.63 -11.38 -6.30
N ARG A 309 -42.21 -10.56 -5.41
CA ARG A 309 -43.62 -10.17 -5.48
C ARG A 309 -43.88 -8.97 -6.41
N TYR A 310 -43.05 -7.93 -6.29
CA TYR A 310 -43.29 -6.63 -6.93
C TYR A 310 -42.28 -6.30 -8.05
N LEU A 311 -41.11 -6.93 -8.02
CA LEU A 311 -40.05 -6.70 -9.00
C LEU A 311 -39.61 -7.99 -9.71
N PRO A 312 -40.57 -8.85 -10.17
CA PRO A 312 -40.21 -10.15 -10.73
C PRO A 312 -39.37 -10.02 -12.01
N PHE A 313 -39.32 -8.87 -12.65
CA PHE A 313 -38.51 -8.60 -13.83
C PHE A 313 -36.99 -8.65 -13.49
N LEU A 314 -36.59 -8.33 -12.25
CA LEU A 314 -35.18 -8.40 -11.81
C LEU A 314 -34.66 -9.85 -11.74
N VAL A 315 -35.55 -10.79 -11.52
CA VAL A 315 -35.26 -12.23 -11.45
C VAL A 315 -35.76 -12.95 -12.71
N SER A 316 -36.46 -12.23 -13.62
CA SER A 316 -37.02 -12.79 -14.83
C SER A 316 -36.11 -12.59 -16.05
N LYS A 317 -36.25 -13.42 -16.99
CA LYS A 317 -35.45 -13.91 -18.11
C LYS A 317 -35.28 -12.97 -19.32
N ASN A 318 -35.45 -11.62 -19.22
CA ASN A 318 -35.45 -10.69 -20.37
C ASN A 318 -34.10 -9.96 -20.51
N ILE A 319 -33.49 -10.11 -21.68
CA ILE A 319 -32.09 -9.69 -22.01
C ILE A 319 -31.95 -8.18 -22.33
N LEU A 320 -33.04 -7.45 -22.54
CA LEU A 320 -32.99 -6.13 -23.19
C LEU A 320 -32.43 -4.99 -22.31
N LEU A 321 -32.41 -5.13 -20.98
CA LEU A 321 -31.96 -4.08 -20.06
C LEU A 321 -30.45 -3.97 -19.89
N ILE A 322 -29.73 -5.02 -20.24
CA ILE A 322 -28.25 -5.09 -20.01
C ILE A 322 -27.47 -4.27 -21.05
N LEU A 323 -28.02 -4.14 -22.26
CA LEU A 323 -27.36 -3.43 -23.37
C LEU A 323 -27.36 -1.90 -23.23
N LEU A 324 -28.19 -1.33 -22.36
CA LEU A 324 -28.30 0.13 -22.14
C LEU A 324 -27.30 0.68 -21.10
N CYS A 325 -26.67 -0.17 -20.29
CA CYS A 325 -25.72 0.27 -19.25
C CYS A 325 -24.26 0.24 -19.71
N CYS A 326 -23.97 -0.23 -20.91
CA CYS A 326 -22.60 -0.41 -21.41
C CYS A 326 -22.06 0.75 -22.26
N SER A 327 -22.59 1.96 -22.15
CA SER A 327 -21.93 3.13 -22.75
C SER A 327 -20.74 3.51 -21.87
N ALA A 328 -19.56 3.21 -22.37
CA ALA A 328 -18.29 3.49 -21.72
C ALA A 328 -18.16 4.96 -21.31
N ILE A 329 -18.24 5.23 -20.01
CA ILE A 329 -17.74 6.48 -19.45
C ILE A 329 -16.23 6.36 -19.47
N SER A 330 -15.58 7.18 -20.28
CA SER A 330 -14.12 7.21 -20.39
C SER A 330 -13.50 7.68 -19.07
N VAL A 331 -12.48 7.00 -18.56
CA VAL A 331 -11.66 7.43 -17.39
C VAL A 331 -11.19 8.88 -17.56
N LYS A 332 -10.86 9.27 -18.79
CA LYS A 332 -10.47 10.63 -19.14
C LYS A 332 -11.49 11.68 -18.71
N ALA A 333 -12.78 11.42 -18.90
CA ALA A 333 -13.86 12.36 -18.53
C ALA A 333 -14.01 12.50 -17.01
N GLN A 334 -13.49 11.60 -16.21
CA GLN A 334 -13.54 11.64 -14.75
C GLN A 334 -12.35 12.44 -14.18
N VAL A 335 -11.14 12.21 -14.68
CA VAL A 335 -9.93 12.95 -14.26
C VAL A 335 -10.08 14.46 -14.56
N ASP A 336 -10.64 14.84 -15.70
CA ASP A 336 -10.86 16.25 -16.08
C ASP A 336 -11.88 16.98 -15.20
N LYS A 337 -12.69 16.28 -14.41
CA LYS A 337 -13.66 16.88 -13.47
C LYS A 337 -13.06 17.20 -12.10
N ILE A 338 -11.99 16.51 -11.71
CA ILE A 338 -11.34 16.75 -10.42
C ILE A 338 -10.64 18.10 -10.47
N PRO A 339 -10.76 18.96 -9.43
CA PRO A 339 -10.14 20.27 -9.40
C PRO A 339 -8.62 20.20 -9.08
N LEU A 340 -7.91 19.28 -9.72
CA LEU A 340 -6.44 19.20 -9.79
C LEU A 340 -5.97 19.43 -11.23
N PRO A 341 -4.82 20.09 -11.43
CA PRO A 341 -4.25 20.17 -12.77
C PRO A 341 -3.93 18.78 -13.34
N VAL A 342 -4.14 18.65 -14.64
CA VAL A 342 -3.79 17.46 -15.40
C VAL A 342 -2.66 17.80 -16.36
N LEU A 343 -1.56 17.04 -16.32
CA LEU A 343 -0.47 17.13 -17.27
C LEU A 343 -0.68 16.09 -18.38
N HIS A 344 -1.08 16.54 -19.54
CA HIS A 344 -1.15 15.73 -20.75
C HIS A 344 0.17 15.78 -21.48
N ILE A 345 0.93 14.70 -21.45
CA ILE A 345 2.24 14.59 -22.07
C ILE A 345 2.11 13.70 -23.31
N GLN A 346 2.41 14.26 -24.47
CA GLN A 346 2.49 13.52 -25.72
C GLN A 346 3.94 13.47 -26.17
N THR A 347 4.54 12.29 -26.13
CA THR A 347 5.92 12.09 -26.60
C THR A 347 5.97 11.95 -28.10
N VAL A 348 7.12 12.30 -28.69
CA VAL A 348 7.36 12.10 -30.12
C VAL A 348 7.28 10.59 -30.42
N ASP A 349 6.58 10.23 -31.48
CA ASP A 349 6.35 8.85 -31.94
C ASP A 349 5.66 7.92 -30.91
N GLY A 350 5.12 8.48 -29.82
CA GLY A 350 4.48 7.71 -28.75
C GLY A 350 5.47 6.90 -27.89
N GLU A 351 6.76 7.21 -27.93
CA GLU A 351 7.80 6.50 -27.17
C GLU A 351 7.65 6.75 -25.67
N MET A 352 7.60 5.69 -24.88
CA MET A 352 7.57 5.81 -23.41
C MET A 352 8.98 5.94 -22.83
N PRO A 353 9.18 6.76 -21.77
CA PRO A 353 10.46 6.80 -21.08
C PRO A 353 10.84 5.42 -20.54
N THR A 354 12.05 4.98 -20.88
CA THR A 354 12.58 3.68 -20.45
C THR A 354 13.67 3.84 -19.40
N ARG A 355 14.04 2.76 -18.75
CA ARG A 355 15.14 2.70 -17.76
C ARG A 355 16.06 1.53 -18.06
N THR A 356 17.33 1.71 -17.72
CA THR A 356 18.30 0.62 -17.60
C THR A 356 18.78 0.57 -16.15
N ILE A 357 18.71 -0.57 -15.52
CA ILE A 357 19.19 -0.81 -14.15
C ILE A 357 20.60 -1.39 -14.27
N ILE A 358 21.55 -0.81 -13.53
CA ILE A 358 22.93 -1.27 -13.46
C ILE A 358 23.32 -1.48 -12.00
N ASP A 359 24.06 -2.57 -11.75
CA ASP A 359 24.60 -2.89 -10.44
C ASP A 359 25.89 -2.12 -10.19
N ALA A 360 26.15 -1.84 -8.90
CA ALA A 360 27.37 -1.19 -8.49
C ALA A 360 28.61 -1.99 -8.88
N PRO A 361 29.67 -1.32 -9.33
CA PRO A 361 30.99 -1.93 -9.48
C PRO A 361 31.46 -2.54 -8.15
N LYS A 362 32.35 -3.54 -8.22
CA LYS A 362 32.89 -4.22 -7.04
C LYS A 362 33.49 -3.20 -6.04
N GLY A 363 32.98 -3.23 -4.82
CA GLY A 363 33.41 -2.35 -3.74
C GLY A 363 32.67 -1.01 -3.66
N CYS A 364 31.73 -0.74 -4.55
CA CYS A 364 30.80 0.39 -4.49
C CYS A 364 29.45 -0.06 -3.89
N LEU A 365 28.60 0.89 -3.54
CA LEU A 365 27.28 0.64 -2.97
C LEU A 365 26.17 0.72 -4.01
N GLY A 366 25.14 -0.10 -3.80
CA GLY A 366 23.83 0.07 -4.38
C GLY A 366 23.67 -0.37 -5.83
N THR A 367 22.49 -0.11 -6.36
CA THR A 367 22.07 -0.33 -7.74
C THR A 367 21.56 1.01 -8.25
N SER A 368 21.93 1.40 -9.45
CA SER A 368 21.54 2.68 -10.04
C SER A 368 20.72 2.53 -11.31
N ILE A 369 20.08 3.62 -11.72
CA ILE A 369 19.39 3.73 -12.99
C ILE A 369 20.20 4.60 -13.94
N THR A 370 20.46 4.12 -15.16
CA THR A 370 20.93 5.00 -16.21
C THR A 370 19.79 5.86 -16.71
N ASN A 371 19.90 7.16 -16.46
CA ASN A 371 18.88 8.16 -16.79
C ASN A 371 19.17 8.93 -18.07
N ASN A 372 19.90 8.35 -19.02
CA ASN A 372 20.35 9.08 -20.20
C ASN A 372 19.26 9.25 -21.28
N ASN A 373 18.15 8.52 -21.16
CA ASN A 373 17.11 8.50 -22.18
C ASN A 373 16.02 9.52 -21.90
N TYR A 374 16.27 10.77 -22.27
CA TYR A 374 15.22 11.77 -22.36
C TYR A 374 14.41 11.55 -23.63
N VAL A 375 13.09 11.35 -23.47
CA VAL A 375 12.13 11.30 -24.57
C VAL A 375 11.57 12.70 -24.80
N PRO A 376 11.66 13.25 -26.02
CA PRO A 376 11.09 14.56 -26.33
C PRO A 376 9.57 14.49 -26.48
N GLY A 377 8.90 15.61 -26.23
CA GLY A 377 7.44 15.68 -26.34
C GLY A 377 6.86 17.06 -26.09
N ARG A 378 5.54 17.14 -26.20
CA ARG A 378 4.71 18.28 -25.81
C ARG A 378 4.02 17.98 -24.49
N MET A 379 3.87 18.97 -23.66
CA MET A 379 3.08 18.90 -22.43
C MET A 379 2.05 20.01 -22.43
N VAL A 380 0.79 19.67 -22.20
CA VAL A 380 -0.30 20.60 -21.96
C VAL A 380 -0.79 20.42 -20.54
N MET A 381 -0.78 21.47 -19.75
CA MET A 381 -1.37 21.48 -18.40
C MET A 381 -2.76 22.06 -18.47
N THR A 382 -3.75 21.35 -17.95
CA THR A 382 -5.15 21.79 -17.93
C THR A 382 -5.70 21.79 -16.49
N LEU A 383 -6.75 22.60 -16.25
CA LEU A 383 -7.55 22.53 -15.03
C LEU A 383 -9.02 22.67 -15.42
N LYS A 384 -9.83 21.66 -15.14
CA LYS A 384 -11.25 21.61 -15.51
C LYS A 384 -11.49 21.86 -17.01
N GLY A 385 -10.55 21.44 -17.85
CA GLY A 385 -10.60 21.62 -19.31
C GLY A 385 -9.98 22.92 -19.84
N ASP A 386 -9.70 23.90 -18.98
CA ASP A 386 -9.01 25.14 -19.38
C ASP A 386 -7.50 24.91 -19.45
N ILE A 387 -6.87 25.40 -20.52
CA ILE A 387 -5.42 25.29 -20.69
C ILE A 387 -4.72 26.32 -19.80
N LEU A 388 -3.90 25.84 -18.88
CA LEU A 388 -3.06 26.63 -17.98
C LEU A 388 -1.69 26.93 -18.61
N TYR A 389 -1.12 25.94 -19.31
CA TYR A 389 0.18 26.06 -19.97
C TYR A 389 0.30 25.02 -21.09
N ASP A 390 0.99 25.41 -22.15
CA ASP A 390 1.30 24.56 -23.31
C ASP A 390 2.77 24.79 -23.70
N THR A 391 3.54 23.71 -23.75
CA THR A 391 4.95 23.77 -24.15
C THR A 391 5.13 23.92 -25.65
N GLU A 392 4.08 23.80 -26.44
CA GLU A 392 4.07 23.65 -27.89
C GLU A 392 4.75 22.33 -28.35
N GLU A 393 4.74 22.04 -29.64
CA GLU A 393 5.41 20.86 -30.20
C GLU A 393 6.92 20.92 -29.93
N TYR A 394 7.57 19.75 -29.83
CA TYR A 394 8.98 19.71 -29.53
C TYR A 394 9.82 20.16 -30.73
N GLU A 395 10.57 21.23 -30.50
CA GLU A 395 11.66 21.68 -31.36
C GLU A 395 12.89 21.90 -30.48
N LYS A 396 14.01 21.23 -30.82
CA LYS A 396 15.23 21.20 -30.00
C LYS A 396 15.67 22.60 -29.56
N ASN A 397 15.73 22.84 -28.27
CA ASN A 397 16.08 24.10 -27.58
C ASN A 397 15.15 25.30 -27.84
N ILE A 398 14.07 25.14 -28.59
CA ILE A 398 13.10 26.20 -28.93
C ILE A 398 11.78 26.03 -28.19
N SER A 399 11.14 24.86 -28.32
CA SER A 399 9.83 24.57 -27.73
C SER A 399 9.69 23.15 -27.26
N GLY A 400 8.58 22.79 -26.63
CA GLY A 400 8.32 21.47 -26.08
C GLY A 400 9.08 21.19 -24.78
N MET A 401 9.16 19.91 -24.45
CA MET A 401 9.87 19.42 -23.27
C MET A 401 10.51 18.05 -23.51
N ARG A 402 11.29 17.58 -22.56
CA ARG A 402 11.83 16.22 -22.53
C ARG A 402 11.50 15.60 -21.16
N ILE A 403 11.17 14.31 -21.16
CA ILE A 403 10.84 13.54 -19.97
C ILE A 403 11.72 12.31 -19.86
N LYS A 404 12.11 11.94 -18.64
CA LYS A 404 12.82 10.69 -18.34
C LYS A 404 12.41 10.14 -16.98
N ILE A 405 12.54 8.82 -16.78
CA ILE A 405 12.45 8.22 -15.44
C ILE A 405 13.62 8.72 -14.59
N ARG A 406 13.34 9.00 -13.30
CA ARG A 406 14.35 9.46 -12.33
C ARG A 406 14.37 8.57 -11.09
N GLY A 407 15.36 8.81 -10.22
CA GLY A 407 15.56 8.10 -8.95
C GLY A 407 16.29 6.77 -9.12
N ASN A 408 16.92 6.31 -8.07
CA ASN A 408 17.61 5.02 -8.05
C ASN A 408 16.61 3.91 -7.61
N SER A 409 16.43 3.69 -6.31
CA SER A 409 15.49 2.69 -5.81
C SER A 409 14.04 2.95 -6.24
N THR A 410 13.55 4.19 -6.11
CA THR A 410 12.17 4.55 -6.49
C THR A 410 11.91 4.35 -7.98
N GLY A 411 12.85 4.72 -8.85
CA GLY A 411 12.73 4.47 -10.29
C GLY A 411 12.86 2.98 -10.64
N ALA A 412 13.61 2.19 -9.85
CA ALA A 412 13.83 0.77 -10.11
C ALA A 412 12.65 -0.12 -9.66
N TYR A 413 12.06 0.17 -8.49
CA TYR A 413 11.18 -0.78 -7.83
C TYR A 413 9.72 -0.34 -7.73
N LEU A 414 9.42 0.97 -7.83
CA LEU A 414 8.03 1.43 -7.80
C LEU A 414 7.31 1.14 -9.11
N ASN A 415 6.05 0.74 -9.02
CA ASN A 415 5.17 0.59 -10.18
C ASN A 415 4.82 1.95 -10.79
N GLN A 416 4.58 2.95 -9.94
CA GLN A 416 4.45 4.34 -10.35
C GLN A 416 5.83 4.97 -10.48
N HIS A 417 6.33 5.10 -11.71
CA HIS A 417 7.66 5.68 -11.94
C HIS A 417 7.70 7.18 -11.68
N PRO A 418 8.66 7.67 -10.90
CA PRO A 418 8.93 9.10 -10.82
C PRO A 418 9.63 9.60 -12.09
N TYR A 419 9.32 10.85 -12.51
CA TYR A 419 9.87 11.43 -13.71
C TYR A 419 10.61 12.74 -13.44
N LYS A 420 11.56 13.07 -14.34
CA LYS A 420 12.15 14.40 -14.47
C LYS A 420 11.71 15.01 -15.80
N ILE A 421 11.15 16.22 -15.74
CA ILE A 421 10.77 17.04 -16.89
C ILE A 421 11.82 18.12 -17.09
N LYS A 422 12.25 18.34 -18.34
CA LYS A 422 13.11 19.44 -18.74
C LYS A 422 12.45 20.24 -19.86
N LEU A 423 11.97 21.44 -19.52
CA LEU A 423 11.36 22.37 -20.47
C LEU A 423 12.39 22.99 -21.39
N SER A 424 12.03 23.29 -22.65
CA SER A 424 12.88 24.05 -23.57
C SER A 424 12.97 25.52 -23.14
N LYS A 425 11.89 26.12 -22.69
CA LYS A 425 11.81 27.47 -22.14
C LYS A 425 11.64 27.41 -20.61
N LYS A 426 12.16 28.39 -19.87
CA LYS A 426 11.90 28.52 -18.45
C LYS A 426 10.42 28.86 -18.25
N TYR A 427 9.76 28.18 -17.32
CA TYR A 427 8.38 28.45 -16.89
C TYR A 427 8.18 28.02 -15.43
N ASP A 428 7.31 28.69 -14.70
CA ASP A 428 6.91 28.24 -13.37
C ASP A 428 5.67 27.34 -13.47
N LEU A 429 5.87 26.03 -13.41
CA LEU A 429 4.75 25.07 -13.46
C LEU A 429 3.82 25.12 -12.25
N LEU A 430 4.24 25.76 -11.14
CA LEU A 430 3.39 26.01 -9.97
C LEU A 430 2.63 27.34 -10.06
N ARG A 431 2.82 28.11 -11.12
CA ARG A 431 2.06 29.33 -11.50
C ARG A 431 2.06 30.41 -10.42
N ARG A 432 3.23 30.68 -9.82
CA ARG A 432 3.42 31.79 -8.88
C ARG A 432 3.71 33.08 -9.67
N ASP A 433 3.26 34.20 -9.17
CA ASP A 433 3.32 35.51 -9.87
C ASP A 433 4.71 36.19 -9.86
N ASP A 434 5.79 35.43 -9.64
CA ASP A 434 7.16 35.96 -9.59
C ASP A 434 8.05 35.24 -10.62
N PRO A 435 8.67 35.96 -11.60
CA PRO A 435 9.52 35.39 -12.62
C PRO A 435 10.77 34.66 -12.06
N ASN A 436 11.19 34.94 -10.83
CA ASN A 436 12.31 34.24 -10.21
C ASN A 436 12.05 32.74 -10.01
N TYR A 437 10.79 32.33 -9.95
CA TYR A 437 10.41 30.92 -9.84
C TYR A 437 10.47 30.15 -11.16
N GLN A 438 10.65 30.82 -12.31
CA GLN A 438 10.73 30.16 -13.60
C GLN A 438 11.98 29.29 -13.71
N HIS A 439 11.80 28.03 -14.04
CA HIS A 439 12.89 27.07 -14.19
C HIS A 439 12.61 26.11 -15.34
N LYS A 440 13.69 25.46 -15.85
CA LYS A 440 13.54 24.42 -16.87
C LYS A 440 13.30 23.04 -16.29
N GLU A 441 13.77 22.75 -15.10
CA GLU A 441 13.73 21.40 -14.50
C GLU A 441 12.69 21.28 -13.42
N TRP A 442 11.84 20.26 -13.58
CA TRP A 442 10.73 19.92 -12.70
C TRP A 442 10.70 18.42 -12.46
N LEU A 443 10.13 18.01 -11.34
CA LEU A 443 10.00 16.62 -10.94
C LEU A 443 8.54 16.23 -10.84
N LEU A 444 8.24 14.99 -11.23
CA LEU A 444 7.03 14.29 -10.89
C LEU A 444 7.41 13.16 -9.95
N LEU A 445 7.14 13.33 -8.65
CA LEU A 445 7.42 12.28 -7.67
C LEU A 445 6.19 11.42 -7.46
N SER A 446 6.43 10.11 -7.34
CA SER A 446 5.37 9.13 -7.05
C SER A 446 4.71 9.42 -5.71
N MET A 447 3.42 9.10 -5.62
CA MET A 447 2.66 9.28 -4.37
C MET A 447 3.04 8.23 -3.32
N TYR A 448 3.26 7.01 -3.76
CA TYR A 448 3.46 5.86 -2.87
C TYR A 448 4.81 5.84 -2.17
N THR A 449 4.77 5.58 -0.88
CA THR A 449 5.93 5.29 -0.05
C THR A 449 5.62 4.08 0.84
N TRP A 450 6.40 3.01 0.68
CA TRP A 450 6.33 1.88 1.62
C TRP A 450 7.05 2.23 2.93
N ASN A 451 6.37 2.01 4.07
CA ASN A 451 6.93 2.28 5.38
C ASN A 451 6.40 1.28 6.45
N PRO A 452 7.24 0.36 6.95
CA PRO A 452 6.81 -0.70 7.86
C PRO A 452 6.38 -0.19 9.24
N LYS A 453 6.58 1.08 9.56
CA LYS A 453 6.22 1.71 10.85
C LYS A 453 4.85 2.37 10.84
N LEU A 454 4.20 2.42 9.68
CA LEU A 454 2.87 2.99 9.52
C LEU A 454 1.81 1.88 9.42
N THR A 455 0.61 2.20 9.82
CA THR A 455 -0.56 1.34 9.59
C THR A 455 -0.69 1.08 8.08
N ASN A 456 -1.02 -0.14 7.71
CA ASN A 456 -1.03 -0.58 6.31
C ASN A 456 0.34 -0.50 5.59
N GLN A 457 1.43 -0.21 6.32
CA GLN A 457 2.81 -0.19 5.84
C GLN A 457 3.08 0.77 4.67
N GLN A 458 2.34 1.89 4.60
CA GLN A 458 2.45 2.83 3.49
C GLN A 458 1.95 4.23 3.83
N SER A 459 2.39 5.22 3.06
CA SER A 459 1.89 6.58 3.08
C SER A 459 2.03 7.24 1.71
N ASN A 460 1.15 8.21 1.46
CA ASN A 460 1.19 9.07 0.27
C ASN A 460 1.59 10.51 0.62
N ILE A 461 1.79 10.84 1.91
CA ILE A 461 1.99 12.23 2.38
C ILE A 461 3.28 12.45 3.18
N LEU A 462 4.23 11.51 3.20
CA LEU A 462 5.52 11.71 3.87
C LEU A 462 6.34 12.87 3.28
N TYR A 463 6.25 13.09 1.97
CA TYR A 463 6.85 14.27 1.35
C TYR A 463 6.24 15.58 1.87
N MET A 464 4.90 15.64 2.03
CA MET A 464 4.23 16.80 2.62
C MET A 464 4.77 17.09 4.03
N LEU A 465 4.83 16.06 4.88
CA LEU A 465 5.39 16.18 6.23
C LEU A 465 6.82 16.72 6.21
N GLY A 466 7.69 16.10 5.41
CA GLY A 466 9.10 16.50 5.34
C GLY A 466 9.29 17.95 4.92
N LEU A 467 8.52 18.41 3.94
CA LEU A 467 8.55 19.79 3.48
C LEU A 467 7.98 20.76 4.51
N ILE A 468 6.91 20.38 5.22
CA ILE A 468 6.35 21.18 6.34
C ILE A 468 7.40 21.34 7.44
N VAL A 469 7.98 20.25 7.93
CA VAL A 469 9.00 20.28 8.98
C VAL A 469 10.22 21.09 8.55
N SER A 470 10.67 20.91 7.30
CA SER A 470 11.77 21.68 6.72
C SER A 470 11.47 23.16 6.69
N LYS A 471 10.29 23.58 6.24
CA LYS A 471 9.87 24.99 6.21
C LYS A 471 9.83 25.61 7.59
N ILE A 472 9.32 24.89 8.59
CA ILE A 472 9.20 25.39 9.98
C ILE A 472 10.59 25.56 10.61
N ILE A 473 11.47 24.57 10.49
CA ILE A 473 12.77 24.55 11.17
C ILE A 473 13.81 25.37 10.40
N SER A 474 13.94 25.16 9.09
CA SER A 474 15.00 25.79 8.30
C SER A 474 14.75 27.27 8.06
N LYS A 475 13.51 27.64 7.70
CA LYS A 475 13.15 28.97 7.20
C LYS A 475 13.95 29.42 5.97
N GLU A 476 14.67 28.49 5.35
CA GLU A 476 15.40 28.68 4.09
C GLU A 476 14.60 28.08 2.93
N TRP A 477 15.13 28.15 1.71
CA TRP A 477 14.45 27.56 0.58
C TRP A 477 14.20 26.07 0.79
N THR A 478 12.95 25.70 0.64
CA THR A 478 12.46 24.34 0.66
C THR A 478 11.68 24.12 -0.61
N PRO A 479 11.87 23.00 -1.34
CA PRO A 479 11.10 22.70 -2.55
C PRO A 479 9.60 22.81 -2.30
N THR A 480 8.89 23.47 -3.20
CA THR A 480 7.44 23.54 -3.20
C THR A 480 6.84 22.61 -4.24
N TYR A 481 5.57 22.27 -4.05
CA TYR A 481 4.88 21.30 -4.89
C TYR A 481 3.41 21.67 -5.12
N GLU A 482 2.85 21.02 -6.13
CA GLU A 482 1.41 20.94 -6.34
C GLU A 482 1.04 19.47 -6.65
N LEU A 483 -0.14 19.03 -6.23
CA LEU A 483 -0.67 17.73 -6.63
C LEU A 483 -1.25 17.84 -8.03
N VAL A 484 -0.91 16.91 -8.89
CA VAL A 484 -1.36 16.88 -10.28
C VAL A 484 -1.71 15.45 -10.71
N ASN A 485 -2.62 15.31 -11.65
CA ASN A 485 -2.81 14.07 -12.39
C ASN A 485 -1.94 14.08 -13.64
N VAL A 486 -1.46 12.91 -14.07
CA VAL A 486 -0.56 12.79 -15.22
C VAL A 486 -1.10 11.78 -16.21
N GLU A 487 -1.12 12.16 -17.48
CA GLU A 487 -1.32 11.28 -18.63
C GLU A 487 -0.10 11.32 -19.54
N ILE A 488 0.37 10.16 -20.00
CA ILE A 488 1.42 10.05 -21.00
C ILE A 488 0.88 9.26 -22.18
N ASN A 489 0.90 9.85 -23.37
CA ASN A 489 0.40 9.27 -24.61
C ASN A 489 -1.08 8.81 -24.50
N GLY A 490 -1.90 9.56 -23.74
CA GLY A 490 -3.30 9.27 -23.52
C GLY A 490 -3.57 8.20 -22.46
N GLU A 491 -2.53 7.65 -21.82
CA GLU A 491 -2.67 6.69 -20.72
C GLU A 491 -2.44 7.39 -19.38
N TYR A 492 -3.40 7.28 -18.47
CA TYR A 492 -3.31 7.82 -17.11
C TYR A 492 -2.17 7.14 -16.33
N GLN A 493 -1.28 7.95 -15.74
CA GLN A 493 -0.12 7.49 -14.98
C GLN A 493 -0.28 7.61 -13.46
N GLY A 494 -1.38 8.20 -12.99
CA GLY A 494 -1.64 8.39 -11.56
C GLY A 494 -1.57 9.86 -11.13
N MET A 495 -1.77 10.08 -9.83
CA MET A 495 -1.52 11.35 -9.16
C MET A 495 -0.05 11.48 -8.79
N TYR A 496 0.51 12.68 -8.88
CA TYR A 496 1.92 12.97 -8.63
C TYR A 496 2.09 14.26 -7.82
N TYR A 497 3.24 14.36 -7.14
CA TYR A 497 3.79 15.64 -6.73
C TYR A 497 4.52 16.29 -7.90
N LEU A 498 3.98 17.35 -8.47
CA LEU A 498 4.73 18.25 -9.35
C LEU A 498 5.58 19.16 -8.46
N MET A 499 6.90 18.99 -8.48
CA MET A 499 7.79 19.57 -7.48
C MET A 499 9.00 20.24 -8.11
N GLU A 500 9.55 21.24 -7.42
CA GLU A 500 10.84 21.83 -7.74
C GLU A 500 11.98 20.83 -7.53
N SER A 501 12.98 20.85 -8.43
CA SER A 501 14.21 20.09 -8.25
C SER A 501 15.19 20.81 -7.35
N VAL A 502 16.00 20.08 -6.57
CA VAL A 502 17.17 20.63 -5.90
C VAL A 502 18.18 21.06 -6.98
N SER A 503 18.29 22.35 -7.18
CA SER A 503 19.15 22.95 -8.22
C SER A 503 19.42 24.42 -7.90
N ARG A 504 20.43 24.98 -8.56
CA ARG A 504 20.71 26.43 -8.55
C ARG A 504 19.56 27.18 -9.21
N GLY A 505 19.13 28.28 -8.63
CA GLY A 505 18.11 29.17 -9.19
C GLY A 505 17.91 30.43 -8.36
N ASP A 506 17.28 31.45 -8.95
CA ASP A 506 17.06 32.73 -8.28
C ASP A 506 16.08 32.60 -7.09
N ALA A 507 15.09 31.69 -7.18
CA ALA A 507 14.20 31.34 -6.10
C ALA A 507 14.37 29.86 -5.66
N ARG A 508 15.58 29.31 -5.80
CA ARG A 508 15.98 27.99 -5.30
C ARG A 508 17.27 28.12 -4.48
N VAL A 509 18.26 27.26 -4.67
CA VAL A 509 19.57 27.46 -4.01
C VAL A 509 20.33 28.56 -4.73
N ILE A 510 20.49 29.70 -4.07
CA ILE A 510 21.15 30.88 -4.65
C ILE A 510 22.67 30.69 -4.56
N LEU A 511 23.32 30.55 -5.71
CA LEU A 511 24.76 30.36 -5.83
C LEU A 511 25.35 31.35 -6.83
N ASN A 512 26.45 32.01 -6.44
CA ASN A 512 27.23 32.86 -7.31
C ASN A 512 28.14 31.99 -8.23
N LYS A 513 28.79 32.61 -9.18
CA LYS A 513 29.69 31.90 -10.15
C LYS A 513 30.86 31.18 -9.46
N THR A 514 31.33 31.67 -8.32
CA THR A 514 32.42 31.06 -7.52
C THR A 514 31.92 30.11 -6.45
N GLY A 515 30.59 29.92 -6.36
CA GLY A 515 29.98 28.96 -5.45
C GLY A 515 29.94 27.56 -6.04
N PHE A 516 29.53 26.60 -5.20
CA PHE A 516 29.31 25.21 -5.63
C PHE A 516 28.22 24.55 -4.80
N MET A 517 27.63 23.49 -5.34
CA MET A 517 26.75 22.56 -4.62
C MET A 517 27.15 21.14 -5.00
N ILE A 518 27.36 20.31 -3.98
CA ILE A 518 27.80 18.92 -4.10
C ILE A 518 26.89 18.01 -3.26
N GLU A 519 26.83 16.76 -3.64
CA GLU A 519 26.15 15.71 -2.87
C GLU A 519 27.16 14.66 -2.42
N HIS A 520 27.10 14.24 -1.15
CA HIS A 520 27.81 13.06 -0.67
C HIS A 520 27.04 11.82 -1.08
N ASP A 521 27.48 11.15 -2.15
CA ASP A 521 26.71 10.28 -3.01
C ASP A 521 27.25 8.84 -3.00
N PRO A 522 26.40 7.83 -2.70
CA PRO A 522 26.78 6.41 -2.82
C PRO A 522 26.73 5.91 -4.27
N PHE A 523 26.03 6.62 -5.18
CA PHE A 523 25.87 6.26 -6.59
C PHE A 523 26.84 7.01 -7.51
N TRP A 524 27.88 7.63 -6.96
CA TRP A 524 28.89 8.43 -7.63
C TRP A 524 29.49 7.77 -8.86
N TRP A 525 29.57 6.45 -8.88
CA TRP A 525 30.13 5.65 -9.97
C TRP A 525 29.26 5.68 -11.26
N ASN A 526 28.04 6.16 -11.17
CA ASN A 526 27.12 6.41 -12.29
C ASN A 526 27.11 7.87 -12.73
N GLU A 527 27.92 8.73 -12.15
CA GLU A 527 28.02 10.15 -12.48
C GLU A 527 29.26 10.45 -13.32
N ASN A 528 29.16 11.44 -14.23
CA ASN A 528 30.26 11.81 -15.13
C ASN A 528 31.42 12.51 -14.42
N ALA A 529 31.14 13.25 -13.35
CA ALA A 529 32.15 13.99 -12.59
C ALA A 529 31.94 13.80 -11.08
N PHE A 530 33.00 13.44 -10.41
CA PHE A 530 33.06 13.24 -8.96
C PHE A 530 34.47 13.45 -8.41
N PHE A 531 34.58 13.66 -7.09
CA PHE A 531 35.88 13.66 -6.42
C PHE A 531 35.81 12.97 -5.06
N LYS A 532 36.96 12.61 -4.52
CA LYS A 532 37.12 12.10 -3.16
C LYS A 532 37.95 13.05 -2.31
N THR A 533 37.67 13.15 -1.03
CA THR A 533 38.54 13.82 -0.05
C THR A 533 39.59 12.85 0.48
N ASN A 534 40.58 13.41 1.20
CA ASN A 534 41.67 12.63 1.79
C ASN A 534 41.16 11.66 2.90
N SER A 535 40.06 11.99 3.54
CA SER A 535 39.43 11.16 4.59
C SER A 535 38.67 9.97 4.03
N GLN A 536 38.26 9.99 2.76
CA GLN A 536 37.49 8.92 2.13
C GLN A 536 38.42 7.80 1.66
N THR A 537 38.62 6.79 2.52
CA THR A 537 39.54 5.66 2.26
C THR A 537 38.93 4.49 1.49
N ASN A 538 37.60 4.32 1.53
CA ASN A 538 36.86 3.28 0.81
C ASN A 538 36.14 3.83 -0.43
N ASN A 539 35.45 2.96 -1.20
CA ASN A 539 34.72 3.33 -2.41
C ASN A 539 33.20 3.49 -2.18
N TYR A 540 32.75 3.64 -0.94
CA TYR A 540 31.31 3.70 -0.67
C TYR A 540 30.70 5.04 -1.07
N TYR A 541 31.40 6.13 -0.82
CA TYR A 541 30.90 7.49 -1.11
C TYR A 541 31.96 8.32 -1.83
N ARG A 542 31.47 9.25 -2.67
CA ARG A 542 32.22 10.36 -3.27
C ARG A 542 31.36 11.59 -3.25
N PHE A 543 31.93 12.73 -3.53
CA PHE A 543 31.18 13.95 -3.80
C PHE A 543 30.90 14.06 -5.30
N THR A 544 29.62 14.22 -5.66
CA THR A 544 29.15 14.49 -7.01
C THR A 544 28.67 15.94 -7.12
N TYR A 545 28.65 16.48 -8.34
CA TYR A 545 28.34 17.89 -8.56
C TYR A 545 26.85 18.10 -8.85
N LYS A 546 26.24 19.10 -8.21
CA LYS A 546 24.93 19.64 -8.54
C LYS A 546 25.04 21.07 -9.09
N TYR A 547 26.14 21.75 -8.80
CA TYR A 547 26.61 22.96 -9.44
C TYR A 547 28.13 23.10 -9.16
N PRO A 548 28.97 23.41 -10.19
CA PRO A 548 28.60 23.51 -11.61
C PRO A 548 28.04 22.21 -12.18
N ASP A 549 27.43 22.25 -13.38
CA ASP A 549 26.98 21.05 -14.05
C ASP A 549 28.18 20.13 -14.37
N SER A 550 27.98 18.81 -14.30
CA SER A 550 29.09 17.83 -14.48
C SER A 550 29.94 18.06 -15.76
N ASP A 551 29.30 18.53 -16.84
CA ASP A 551 29.95 18.80 -18.12
C ASP A 551 30.81 20.07 -18.11
N ASP A 552 30.59 20.95 -17.11
CA ASP A 552 31.32 22.22 -16.94
C ASP A 552 32.47 22.12 -15.93
N VAL A 553 32.65 20.94 -15.29
CA VAL A 553 33.69 20.74 -14.26
C VAL A 553 35.05 20.55 -14.94
N THR A 554 35.91 21.58 -14.85
CA THR A 554 37.29 21.48 -15.23
C THR A 554 38.15 20.93 -14.10
N GLU A 555 39.37 20.46 -14.41
CA GLU A 555 40.35 20.01 -13.41
C GLU A 555 40.67 21.09 -12.35
N GLU A 556 40.75 22.35 -12.78
CA GLU A 556 40.96 23.50 -11.88
C GLU A 556 39.83 23.69 -10.91
N ILE A 557 38.57 23.61 -11.39
CA ILE A 557 37.36 23.72 -10.55
C ILE A 557 37.34 22.53 -9.58
N GLN A 558 37.57 21.31 -10.05
CA GLN A 558 37.59 20.11 -9.20
C GLN A 558 38.64 20.25 -8.09
N ASN A 559 39.89 20.61 -8.45
CA ASN A 559 40.97 20.76 -7.47
C ASN A 559 40.65 21.84 -6.42
N THR A 560 40.05 22.95 -6.87
CA THR A 560 39.66 24.04 -5.96
C THR A 560 38.61 23.55 -4.92
N ILE A 561 37.58 22.88 -5.37
CA ILE A 561 36.50 22.37 -4.49
C ILE A 561 37.02 21.24 -3.60
N GLN A 562 37.81 20.32 -4.16
CA GLN A 562 38.38 19.21 -3.41
C GLN A 562 39.34 19.67 -2.31
N ASN A 563 40.22 20.63 -2.59
CA ASN A 563 41.12 21.20 -1.60
C ASN A 563 40.34 21.90 -0.46
N TYR A 564 39.34 22.72 -0.84
CA TYR A 564 38.48 23.36 0.15
C TYR A 564 37.78 22.32 1.06
N MET A 565 37.25 21.24 0.50
CA MET A 565 36.60 20.18 1.29
C MET A 565 37.60 19.43 2.17
N ASN A 566 38.83 19.19 1.70
CA ASN A 566 39.89 18.62 2.53
C ASN A 566 40.23 19.52 3.73
N ASP A 567 40.28 20.84 3.55
CA ASP A 567 40.56 21.79 4.64
C ASP A 567 39.41 21.81 5.65
N VAL A 568 38.15 21.78 5.19
CA VAL A 568 36.98 21.68 6.05
C VAL A 568 37.01 20.38 6.87
N GLU A 569 37.26 19.23 6.24
CA GLU A 569 37.37 17.94 6.91
C GLU A 569 38.50 17.88 7.91
N ASN A 570 39.67 18.41 7.56
CA ASN A 570 40.80 18.52 8.48
C ASN A 570 40.42 19.34 9.73
N THR A 571 39.70 20.45 9.54
CA THR A 571 39.25 21.27 10.67
C THR A 571 38.28 20.51 11.57
N ILE A 572 37.30 19.80 10.98
CA ILE A 572 36.29 19.04 11.74
C ILE A 572 36.95 17.87 12.49
N TYR A 573 37.75 17.05 11.81
CA TYR A 573 38.31 15.83 12.39
C TYR A 573 39.40 16.08 13.44
N ASN A 574 40.11 17.20 13.34
CA ASN A 574 41.12 17.61 14.31
C ASN A 574 40.57 18.53 15.40
N HIS A 575 39.25 18.67 15.53
CA HIS A 575 38.60 19.55 16.51
C HIS A 575 39.09 21.00 16.44
N GLY A 576 39.36 21.48 15.23
CA GLY A 576 39.70 22.89 14.98
C GLY A 576 38.49 23.81 15.09
N ASN A 577 38.69 25.12 14.89
CA ASN A 577 37.61 26.09 14.95
C ASN A 577 36.65 25.99 13.77
N ILE A 578 35.54 25.25 13.96
CA ILE A 578 34.54 25.00 12.93
C ILE A 578 33.78 26.24 12.47
N THR A 579 33.72 27.33 13.31
CA THR A 579 33.02 28.54 12.94
C THR A 579 33.67 29.29 11.76
N GLN A 580 34.89 28.94 11.42
CA GLN A 580 35.62 29.51 10.26
C GLN A 580 35.40 28.78 8.96
N CYS A 581 34.84 27.58 8.97
CA CYS A 581 34.67 26.75 7.78
C CYS A 581 33.23 26.33 7.50
N ILE A 582 32.38 26.15 8.51
CA ILE A 582 30.98 25.76 8.33
C ILE A 582 30.01 26.76 8.97
N ASP A 583 28.84 26.88 8.35
CA ASP A 583 27.67 27.52 8.98
C ASP A 583 27.00 26.50 9.91
N ILE A 584 27.37 26.54 11.19
CA ILE A 584 26.90 25.62 12.24
C ILE A 584 25.37 25.53 12.23
N LEU A 585 24.67 26.68 12.09
CA LEU A 585 23.22 26.70 12.14
C LEU A 585 22.59 25.91 10.99
N SER A 586 23.16 25.95 9.79
CA SER A 586 22.66 25.17 8.64
C SER A 586 22.78 23.65 8.87
N PHE A 587 23.89 23.20 9.45
CA PHE A 587 24.10 21.80 9.82
C PHE A 587 23.12 21.36 10.91
N VAL A 588 22.97 22.16 11.95
CA VAL A 588 22.04 21.88 13.06
C VAL A 588 20.60 21.81 12.58
N LYS A 589 20.16 22.71 11.72
CA LYS A 589 18.81 22.68 11.12
C LYS A 589 18.59 21.40 10.33
N TRP A 590 19.54 21.01 9.48
CA TRP A 590 19.46 19.77 8.70
C TRP A 590 19.33 18.56 9.61
N ILE A 591 20.16 18.45 10.64
CA ILE A 591 20.12 17.36 11.63
C ILE A 591 18.77 17.31 12.35
N LEU A 592 18.31 18.42 12.88
CA LEU A 592 17.05 18.48 13.62
C LEU A 592 15.84 18.09 12.77
N ILE A 593 15.80 18.49 11.50
CA ILE A 593 14.73 18.07 10.58
C ILE A 593 14.69 16.55 10.45
N HIS A 594 15.83 15.92 10.22
CA HIS A 594 15.92 14.47 10.07
C HIS A 594 15.72 13.73 11.40
N ASP A 595 16.15 14.29 12.52
CA ASP A 595 15.91 13.71 13.85
C ASP A 595 14.42 13.75 14.23
N VAL A 596 13.72 14.85 13.93
CA VAL A 596 12.27 14.96 14.12
C VAL A 596 11.53 13.98 13.21
N LEU A 597 11.99 13.81 11.98
CA LEU A 597 11.37 12.89 11.02
C LEU A 597 11.76 11.41 11.26
N GLY A 598 12.89 11.14 11.92
CA GLY A 598 13.39 9.78 12.13
C GLY A 598 13.71 9.06 10.82
N THR A 599 14.34 9.76 9.88
CA THR A 599 14.74 9.21 8.57
C THR A 599 15.96 8.29 8.71
N ASP A 600 15.98 7.16 7.98
CA ASP A 600 17.12 6.23 7.95
C ASP A 600 18.03 6.36 6.71
N ASP A 601 17.50 6.83 5.59
CA ASP A 601 18.27 6.98 4.34
C ASP A 601 19.36 8.03 4.41
N THR A 602 19.28 8.96 5.36
CA THR A 602 20.32 9.96 5.61
C THR A 602 21.66 9.37 6.07
N VAL A 603 21.68 8.09 6.45
CA VAL A 603 22.93 7.35 6.72
C VAL A 603 23.81 7.32 5.49
N GLY A 604 23.20 7.17 4.31
CA GLY A 604 23.91 6.84 3.09
C GLY A 604 23.79 7.82 1.92
N CYS A 605 22.74 8.64 1.84
CA CYS A 605 22.43 9.47 0.66
C CYS A 605 21.76 10.80 1.05
N ASN A 606 21.38 11.60 0.05
CA ASN A 606 20.58 12.83 0.23
C ASN A 606 21.27 13.93 1.07
N ARG A 607 22.60 13.91 1.16
CA ARG A 607 23.40 14.89 1.89
C ARG A 607 23.99 15.91 0.94
N PHE A 608 23.30 17.05 0.78
CA PHE A 608 23.78 18.18 -0.02
C PHE A 608 24.59 19.12 0.85
N LEU A 609 25.69 19.61 0.26
CA LEU A 609 26.52 20.67 0.82
C LEU A 609 26.70 21.74 -0.25
N TYR A 610 26.64 23.01 0.15
CA TYR A 610 26.83 24.08 -0.78
C TYR A 610 27.59 25.26 -0.17
N ARG A 611 28.24 25.98 -1.02
CA ARG A 611 28.92 27.22 -0.70
C ARG A 611 28.45 28.30 -1.66
N LYS A 612 27.90 29.39 -1.14
CA LYS A 612 27.27 30.43 -1.94
C LYS A 612 28.26 31.12 -2.90
N ASP A 613 29.48 31.37 -2.41
CA ASP A 613 30.59 31.92 -3.14
C ASP A 613 31.93 31.62 -2.43
N SER A 614 33.07 32.06 -3.00
CA SER A 614 34.40 31.79 -2.44
C SER A 614 34.67 32.37 -1.05
N HIS A 615 33.81 33.26 -0.54
CA HIS A 615 33.97 33.91 0.79
C HIS A 615 32.97 33.37 1.81
N SER A 616 31.95 32.66 1.39
CA SER A 616 30.92 32.10 2.26
C SER A 616 31.42 30.84 2.98
N LEU A 617 30.83 30.54 4.15
CA LEU A 617 31.01 29.28 4.85
C LEU A 617 30.30 28.11 4.11
N LEU A 618 30.74 26.88 4.35
CA LEU A 618 30.06 25.70 3.86
C LEU A 618 28.73 25.55 4.58
N GLN A 619 27.67 25.35 3.86
CA GLN A 619 26.30 25.13 4.37
C GLN A 619 25.85 23.70 4.08
N MET A 620 25.03 23.14 4.98
CA MET A 620 24.39 21.85 4.78
C MET A 620 22.93 22.05 4.37
N GLY A 621 22.50 21.36 3.33
CA GLY A 621 21.18 21.47 2.72
C GLY A 621 21.25 21.71 1.22
N PRO A 622 20.07 21.85 0.57
CA PRO A 622 18.74 21.76 1.15
C PRO A 622 18.38 20.35 1.60
N VAL A 623 17.37 20.23 2.47
CA VAL A 623 16.83 18.94 2.88
C VAL A 623 16.03 18.31 1.74
N TRP A 624 16.14 17.00 1.63
CA TRP A 624 15.55 16.24 0.52
C TRP A 624 15.27 14.81 0.94
N ASP A 625 14.28 14.16 0.29
CA ASP A 625 13.97 12.74 0.37
C ASP A 625 13.46 12.27 1.74
N PHE A 626 12.16 12.40 1.92
CA PHE A 626 11.49 12.14 3.20
C PHE A 626 10.72 10.83 3.24
N ASP A 627 10.85 9.99 2.22
CA ASP A 627 10.13 8.72 2.10
C ASP A 627 10.52 7.71 3.19
N SER A 628 11.70 7.84 3.76
CA SER A 628 12.21 7.04 4.88
C SER A 628 11.82 7.56 6.27
N SER A 629 10.95 8.57 6.37
CA SER A 629 10.52 9.13 7.66
C SER A 629 9.95 8.05 8.58
N PHE A 630 10.24 8.14 9.88
CA PHE A 630 9.86 7.20 10.94
C PHE A 630 10.51 5.82 10.88
N ARG A 631 11.33 5.49 9.89
CA ARG A 631 12.00 4.17 9.82
C ARG A 631 13.09 3.99 10.86
N SER A 632 13.73 5.07 11.30
CA SER A 632 14.74 4.99 12.36
C SER A 632 14.09 4.58 13.68
N ASP A 633 14.53 3.45 14.23
CA ASP A 633 14.12 2.94 15.55
C ASP A 633 14.79 3.67 16.72
N GLY A 634 15.56 4.71 16.46
CA GLY A 634 16.42 5.44 17.40
C GLY A 634 15.74 5.89 18.70
N ILE A 635 15.41 4.89 19.54
CA ILE A 635 14.88 5.13 20.89
C ILE A 635 16.00 5.59 21.83
N SER A 636 17.24 5.13 21.60
CA SER A 636 18.39 5.37 22.49
C SER A 636 19.39 6.39 21.94
N THR A 637 19.48 6.52 20.62
CA THR A 637 20.40 7.45 19.94
C THR A 637 19.69 8.05 18.73
N LEU A 638 19.87 9.34 18.52
CA LEU A 638 19.44 9.96 17.29
C LEU A 638 20.39 9.53 16.17
N HIS A 639 19.81 8.94 15.14
CA HIS A 639 20.51 8.34 14.04
C HIS A 639 21.51 9.28 13.37
N THR A 640 21.12 10.54 13.18
CA THR A 640 21.93 11.56 12.53
C THR A 640 23.15 12.00 13.32
N SER A 641 23.19 11.82 14.65
CA SER A 641 24.33 12.19 15.48
C SER A 641 25.54 11.25 15.31
N ASP A 642 25.32 10.03 14.81
CA ASP A 642 26.33 8.97 14.77
C ASP A 642 26.99 8.78 13.40
N ILE A 643 26.63 9.59 12.41
CA ILE A 643 27.07 9.46 11.02
C ILE A 643 27.79 10.70 10.49
N PHE A 644 28.50 10.55 9.38
CA PHE A 644 29.16 11.61 8.60
C PHE A 644 30.14 12.42 9.47
N TYR A 645 30.03 13.75 9.49
CA TYR A 645 30.81 14.63 10.35
C TYR A 645 30.23 14.76 11.76
N PHE A 646 29.01 14.29 12.00
CA PHE A 646 28.24 14.61 13.20
C PHE A 646 28.87 14.14 14.50
N PRO A 647 29.48 12.94 14.64
CA PRO A 647 30.18 12.57 15.87
C PRO A 647 31.26 13.57 16.29
N TYR A 648 31.98 14.14 15.32
CA TYR A 648 33.04 15.13 15.59
C TYR A 648 32.47 16.50 15.89
N LEU A 649 31.38 16.89 15.21
CA LEU A 649 30.69 18.16 15.44
C LEU A 649 30.02 18.17 16.84
N PHE A 650 29.30 17.12 17.20
CA PHE A 650 28.67 16.99 18.52
C PHE A 650 29.70 16.86 19.68
N SER A 651 30.93 16.51 19.41
CA SER A 651 31.98 16.56 20.41
C SER A 651 32.45 17.98 20.77
N GLN A 652 32.06 18.99 19.96
CA GLN A 652 32.38 20.41 20.21
C GLN A 652 31.20 21.09 20.90
N SER A 653 31.48 21.76 22.02
CA SER A 653 30.46 22.40 22.88
C SER A 653 29.65 23.47 22.15
N GLU A 654 30.30 24.24 21.28
CA GLU A 654 29.65 25.32 20.54
C GLU A 654 28.60 24.76 19.52
N PHE A 655 28.87 23.62 18.88
CA PHE A 655 27.93 22.96 18.00
C PHE A 655 26.73 22.43 18.79
N THR A 656 27.01 21.70 19.87
CA THR A 656 25.97 21.13 20.74
C THR A 656 25.08 22.22 21.35
N GLN A 657 25.66 23.34 21.73
CA GLN A 657 24.88 24.47 22.30
C GLN A 657 23.93 25.08 21.26
N VAL A 658 24.36 25.23 20.00
CA VAL A 658 23.48 25.72 18.92
C VAL A 658 22.33 24.73 18.67
N TYR A 659 22.61 23.42 18.71
CA TYR A 659 21.59 22.38 18.55
C TYR A 659 20.54 22.47 19.68
N ILE A 660 20.99 22.50 20.93
CA ILE A 660 20.10 22.61 22.10
C ILE A 660 19.29 23.93 22.08
N ASN A 661 19.93 25.04 21.76
CA ASN A 661 19.26 26.34 21.71
C ASN A 661 18.18 26.39 20.64
N LEU A 662 18.46 25.87 19.44
CA LEU A 662 17.48 25.80 18.36
C LEU A 662 16.31 24.89 18.76
N TRP A 663 16.58 23.70 19.29
CA TRP A 663 15.53 22.80 19.77
C TRP A 663 14.61 23.44 20.78
N ASN A 664 15.17 24.07 21.82
CA ASN A 664 14.39 24.75 22.86
C ASN A 664 13.54 25.91 22.32
N SER A 665 13.97 26.51 21.21
CA SER A 665 13.23 27.63 20.59
C SER A 665 12.05 27.13 19.73
N ILE A 666 12.16 25.94 19.09
CA ILE A 666 11.14 25.45 18.17
C ILE A 666 10.18 24.44 18.84
N LYS A 667 10.65 23.63 19.78
CA LYS A 667 9.87 22.56 20.43
C LYS A 667 8.49 23.02 20.95
N PRO A 668 8.36 24.21 21.60
CA PRO A 668 7.09 24.58 22.21
C PRO A 668 5.92 24.71 21.22
N THR A 669 6.18 25.03 19.97
CA THR A 669 5.13 25.23 18.93
C THR A 669 5.18 24.21 17.81
N LEU A 670 6.26 23.44 17.69
CA LEU A 670 6.54 22.60 16.52
C LEU A 670 5.38 21.65 16.14
N LEU A 671 4.80 20.94 17.12
CA LEU A 671 3.70 20.02 16.86
C LEU A 671 2.43 20.77 16.39
N ASP A 672 2.13 21.89 17.02
CA ASP A 672 0.94 22.68 16.66
C ASP A 672 1.14 23.38 15.31
N ASP A 673 2.36 23.85 15.01
CA ASP A 673 2.68 24.43 13.71
C ASP A 673 2.54 23.38 12.58
N ILE A 674 2.99 22.13 12.80
CA ILE A 674 2.81 21.02 11.85
C ILE A 674 1.32 20.70 11.66
N LYS A 675 0.54 20.61 12.74
CA LYS A 675 -0.91 20.40 12.64
C LYS A 675 -1.60 21.50 11.83
N ASN A 676 -1.27 22.76 12.09
CA ASN A 676 -1.86 23.92 11.40
C ASN A 676 -1.54 23.89 9.89
N GLU A 677 -0.32 23.53 9.52
CA GLU A 677 0.05 23.37 8.09
C GLU A 677 -0.74 22.22 7.45
N PHE A 678 -0.92 21.09 8.14
CA PHE A 678 -1.76 20.00 7.63
C PHE A 678 -3.24 20.36 7.54
N GLU A 679 -3.80 21.11 8.49
CA GLU A 679 -5.17 21.63 8.38
C GLU A 679 -5.31 22.58 7.17
N THR A 680 -4.29 23.37 6.88
CA THR A 680 -4.24 24.21 5.67
C THR A 680 -4.25 23.34 4.39
N LEU A 681 -3.49 22.24 4.37
CA LEU A 681 -3.48 21.29 3.27
C LEU A 681 -4.80 20.53 3.17
N TRP A 682 -5.43 20.18 4.30
CA TRP A 682 -6.74 19.57 4.33
C TRP A 682 -7.80 20.48 3.69
N VAL A 683 -7.81 21.75 4.03
CA VAL A 683 -8.72 22.73 3.40
C VAL A 683 -8.45 22.85 1.90
N LYS A 684 -7.19 22.77 1.49
CA LYS A 684 -6.79 22.90 0.08
C LYS A 684 -7.10 21.64 -0.75
N TYR A 685 -6.83 20.46 -0.23
CA TYR A 685 -6.83 19.21 -0.99
C TYR A 685 -7.88 18.20 -0.53
N GLY A 686 -8.31 18.15 0.72
CA GLY A 686 -9.30 17.28 1.35
C GLY A 686 -9.95 16.22 0.45
N ASP A 687 -11.21 16.48 0.10
CA ASP A 687 -11.99 15.56 -0.75
C ASP A 687 -11.35 15.32 -2.13
N VAL A 688 -10.65 16.32 -2.66
CA VAL A 688 -9.97 16.24 -3.96
C VAL A 688 -8.81 15.25 -3.95
N PHE A 689 -8.11 15.17 -2.83
CA PHE A 689 -7.04 14.18 -2.64
C PHE A 689 -7.63 12.75 -2.65
N ASP A 690 -8.64 12.50 -1.84
CA ASP A 690 -9.25 11.18 -1.71
C ASP A 690 -9.89 10.74 -3.03
N GLU A 691 -10.58 11.66 -3.74
CA GLU A 691 -11.15 11.39 -5.06
C GLU A 691 -10.08 11.04 -6.10
N SER A 692 -8.97 11.79 -6.13
CA SER A 692 -7.87 11.54 -7.06
C SER A 692 -7.10 10.25 -6.72
N MET A 693 -6.91 9.98 -5.43
CA MET A 693 -6.29 8.74 -4.96
C MET A 693 -7.14 7.51 -5.28
N SER A 694 -8.46 7.61 -5.26
CA SER A 694 -9.34 6.52 -5.68
C SER A 694 -9.10 6.12 -7.15
N ILE A 695 -8.92 7.10 -8.05
CA ILE A 695 -8.57 6.84 -9.46
C ILE A 695 -7.15 6.28 -9.58
N HIS A 696 -6.20 6.82 -8.81
CA HIS A 696 -4.81 6.36 -8.77
C HIS A 696 -4.71 4.87 -8.39
N GLN A 697 -5.44 4.45 -7.36
CA GLN A 697 -5.47 3.07 -6.87
C GLN A 697 -6.04 2.07 -7.88
N ASN A 698 -6.92 2.50 -8.79
CA ASN A 698 -7.37 1.64 -9.88
C ASN A 698 -6.22 1.19 -10.78
N LYS A 699 -5.21 2.04 -10.97
CA LYS A 699 -3.99 1.69 -11.69
C LYS A 699 -2.97 0.95 -10.81
N TYR A 700 -2.91 1.29 -9.54
CA TYR A 700 -1.93 0.76 -8.57
C TYR A 700 -2.63 0.15 -7.34
N PRO A 701 -3.35 -0.97 -7.46
CA PRO A 701 -4.19 -1.53 -6.40
C PRO A 701 -3.44 -1.99 -5.14
N SER A 702 -2.12 -2.20 -5.24
CA SER A 702 -1.26 -2.58 -4.11
C SER A 702 -0.87 -1.41 -3.22
N GLU A 703 -1.21 -0.19 -3.58
CA GLU A 703 -0.79 1.04 -2.90
C GLU A 703 -1.85 1.57 -1.91
N GLY A 704 -2.65 0.70 -1.33
CA GLY A 704 -3.55 0.85 -0.17
C GLY A 704 -4.52 2.04 -0.12
N GLU A 705 -5.59 1.86 0.65
CA GLU A 705 -6.70 2.81 0.77
C GLU A 705 -6.67 3.57 2.11
N ASN A 706 -5.78 4.53 2.29
CA ASN A 706 -5.87 5.41 3.45
C ASN A 706 -6.37 6.79 3.02
N SER A 707 -7.47 7.26 3.63
CA SER A 707 -7.93 8.62 3.41
C SER A 707 -6.86 9.64 3.83
N PHE A 708 -6.89 10.82 3.23
CA PHE A 708 -5.95 11.89 3.55
C PHE A 708 -5.99 12.23 5.04
N ARG A 709 -7.19 12.30 5.63
CA ARG A 709 -7.36 12.59 7.05
C ARG A 709 -6.74 11.52 7.95
N PHE A 710 -6.96 10.25 7.66
CA PHE A 710 -6.36 9.14 8.41
C PHE A 710 -4.83 9.23 8.40
N GLN A 711 -4.23 9.49 7.24
CA GLN A 711 -2.78 9.63 7.13
C GLN A 711 -2.24 10.82 7.91
N ILE A 712 -2.95 11.97 7.90
CA ILE A 712 -2.58 13.15 8.69
C ILE A 712 -2.57 12.80 10.18
N ASP A 713 -3.64 12.21 10.69
CA ASP A 713 -3.78 11.89 12.12
C ASP A 713 -2.68 10.91 12.57
N GLU A 714 -2.41 9.85 11.79
CA GLU A 714 -1.32 8.90 12.08
C GLU A 714 0.05 9.58 12.10
N ILE A 715 0.35 10.42 11.10
CA ILE A 715 1.65 11.09 10.99
C ILE A 715 1.86 12.08 12.11
N VAL A 716 0.84 12.83 12.52
CA VAL A 716 0.90 13.77 13.65
C VAL A 716 1.22 13.03 14.96
N ASP A 717 0.64 11.86 15.19
CA ASP A 717 0.96 11.05 16.36
C ASP A 717 2.42 10.55 16.33
N LYS A 718 2.90 10.10 15.16
CA LYS A 718 4.31 9.69 14.99
C LYS A 718 5.29 10.84 15.24
N VAL A 719 4.99 12.05 14.75
CA VAL A 719 5.80 13.24 15.02
C VAL A 719 5.85 13.57 16.51
N LYS A 720 4.73 13.46 17.22
CA LYS A 720 4.68 13.67 18.67
C LYS A 720 5.64 12.70 19.40
N ASP A 721 5.67 11.43 19.00
CA ASP A 721 6.60 10.45 19.56
C ASP A 721 8.06 10.82 19.27
N ARG A 722 8.36 11.27 18.05
CA ARG A 722 9.70 11.73 17.65
C ARG A 722 10.16 12.96 18.43
N ILE A 723 9.28 13.93 18.64
CA ILE A 723 9.57 15.11 19.49
C ILE A 723 9.99 14.68 20.90
N ASN A 724 9.31 13.69 21.49
CA ASN A 724 9.67 13.15 22.80
C ASN A 724 11.05 12.46 22.77
N ILE A 725 11.38 11.73 21.70
CA ILE A 725 12.69 11.08 21.54
C ILE A 725 13.81 12.12 21.47
N VAL A 726 13.66 13.17 20.65
CA VAL A 726 14.64 14.25 20.53
C VAL A 726 14.82 15.00 21.87
N ASP A 727 13.72 15.27 22.55
CA ASP A 727 13.75 15.95 23.85
C ASP A 727 14.49 15.13 24.92
N ASN A 728 14.20 13.85 25.00
CA ASN A 728 14.91 12.95 25.92
C ASN A 728 16.40 12.87 25.62
N TYR A 729 16.79 12.81 24.35
CA TYR A 729 18.19 12.82 23.94
C TYR A 729 18.91 14.10 24.40
N ILE A 730 18.33 15.25 24.13
CA ILE A 730 18.90 16.54 24.51
C ILE A 730 19.04 16.66 26.04
N ASN A 731 18.04 16.22 26.78
CA ASN A 731 18.06 16.26 28.24
C ASN A 731 19.14 15.34 28.82
N THR A 732 19.34 14.15 28.24
CA THR A 732 20.41 13.23 28.65
C THR A 732 21.79 13.71 28.25
N THR A 733 21.93 14.35 27.10
CA THR A 733 23.20 14.90 26.61
C THR A 733 23.63 16.12 27.41
N SER A 734 22.70 17.01 27.77
CA SER A 734 22.98 18.15 28.64
C SER A 734 23.41 17.77 30.06
N ILE A 735 22.87 16.68 30.60
CA ILE A 735 23.30 16.10 31.89
C ILE A 735 24.76 15.61 31.80
N HIS A 736 25.13 14.92 30.72
CA HIS A 736 26.50 14.48 30.48
C HIS A 736 27.47 15.65 30.32
N HIS A 737 27.10 16.74 29.63
CA HIS A 737 27.92 17.90 29.47
C HIS A 737 28.09 18.66 30.80
N THR A 738 27.03 18.79 31.61
CA THR A 738 27.10 19.44 32.93
C THR A 738 28.00 18.67 33.89
N LEU A 739 28.00 17.33 33.82
CA LEU A 739 28.91 16.48 34.58
C LEU A 739 30.37 16.57 34.09
N LEU A 740 30.59 16.75 32.78
CA LEU A 740 31.93 16.91 32.20
C LEU A 740 32.52 18.31 32.43
N TYR A 741 31.68 19.40 32.47
CA TYR A 741 32.14 20.73 32.74
C TYR A 741 32.52 20.99 34.23
N ASN A 742 31.90 20.26 35.16
CA ASN A 742 32.28 20.31 36.58
C ASN A 742 33.53 19.49 36.93
N THR A 743 34.11 18.77 35.95
CA THR A 743 35.36 18.00 36.15
C THR A 743 36.56 18.61 35.42
N LYS A 744 36.73 19.96 35.47
CA LYS A 744 38.02 20.59 35.11
C LYS A 744 39.06 20.47 36.21
N GLU A 745 39.12 19.34 36.88
CA GLU A 745 40.33 18.84 37.55
C GLU A 745 40.65 17.45 36.96
N LYS A 746 41.82 17.32 36.39
CA LYS A 746 42.37 16.07 35.88
C LYS A 746 42.68 15.12 37.05
N ASP A 747 41.65 14.57 37.66
CA ASP A 747 41.79 13.45 38.54
C ASP A 747 41.45 12.19 37.79
N ASN A 748 42.36 11.26 37.70
CA ASN A 748 42.19 9.91 37.19
C ASN A 748 41.15 9.14 38.03
N ILE A 749 39.89 9.45 37.90
CA ILE A 749 38.81 8.92 38.73
C ILE A 749 38.21 7.68 38.05
N LEU A 750 38.17 6.58 38.79
CA LEU A 750 37.56 5.32 38.37
C LEU A 750 36.28 5.08 39.17
N TYR A 751 35.23 4.67 38.51
CA TYR A 751 33.95 4.34 39.12
C TYR A 751 33.54 2.89 38.80
N HIS A 752 32.89 2.25 39.76
CA HIS A 752 32.11 1.04 39.54
C HIS A 752 30.81 1.40 38.78
N LEU A 753 30.17 0.44 38.06
CA LEU A 753 28.88 0.68 37.37
C LEU A 753 27.73 1.13 38.30
N ASN A 754 27.84 0.88 39.59
CA ASN A 754 26.88 1.34 40.60
C ASN A 754 27.13 2.80 41.06
N GLY A 755 28.07 3.53 40.43
CA GLY A 755 28.38 4.93 40.73
C GLY A 755 29.38 5.10 41.89
N GLN A 756 29.89 4.06 42.48
CA GLN A 756 30.86 4.12 43.61
C GLN A 756 32.27 4.44 43.10
N ARG A 757 32.89 5.52 43.62
CA ARG A 757 34.24 5.96 43.31
C ARG A 757 35.25 4.95 43.86
N MET A 758 36.28 4.62 43.09
CA MET A 758 37.37 3.74 43.48
C MET A 758 38.67 4.52 43.65
N ASN A 759 39.43 4.19 44.69
CA ASN A 759 40.64 4.94 45.09
C ASN A 759 41.93 4.47 44.43
N SER A 760 41.89 3.40 43.59
CA SER A 760 43.11 2.87 42.95
C SER A 760 42.75 2.05 41.69
N ILE A 761 43.63 2.15 40.68
CA ILE A 761 43.56 1.36 39.43
C ILE A 761 44.25 -0.01 39.62
N ASN A 762 45.06 -0.15 40.67
CA ASN A 762 45.79 -1.39 40.92
C ASN A 762 44.88 -2.43 41.60
N ASN A 763 44.80 -3.63 41.03
CA ASN A 763 44.00 -4.77 41.51
C ASN A 763 42.51 -4.74 41.16
N LEU A 764 42.16 -4.28 39.98
CA LEU A 764 40.78 -4.37 39.49
C LEU A 764 40.39 -5.84 39.24
N ARG A 765 39.24 -6.24 39.77
CA ARG A 765 38.65 -7.55 39.47
C ARG A 765 38.01 -7.51 38.07
N LYS A 766 37.86 -8.68 37.46
CA LYS A 766 37.12 -8.82 36.21
C LYS A 766 35.76 -8.10 36.32
N GLY A 767 35.50 -7.17 35.41
CA GLY A 767 34.25 -6.39 35.45
C GLY A 767 34.26 -5.19 34.50
N ILE A 768 33.18 -4.45 34.53
CA ILE A 768 33.00 -3.22 33.75
C ILE A 768 33.15 -2.04 34.70
N TYR A 769 33.94 -1.07 34.30
CA TYR A 769 34.25 0.14 35.07
C TYR A 769 34.08 1.37 34.20
N ILE A 770 33.96 2.55 34.81
CA ILE A 770 33.95 3.85 34.10
C ILE A 770 35.24 4.57 34.53
N TYR A 771 36.16 4.77 33.58
CA TYR A 771 37.42 5.49 33.79
C TYR A 771 37.45 6.72 32.90
N ASN A 772 37.56 7.88 33.50
CA ASN A 772 37.48 9.20 32.80
C ASN A 772 36.29 9.31 31.87
N GLY A 773 35.12 8.87 32.32
CA GLY A 773 33.85 8.92 31.54
C GLY A 773 33.74 7.84 30.46
N ARG A 774 34.72 6.95 30.28
CA ARG A 774 34.68 5.87 29.29
C ARG A 774 34.49 4.50 29.93
N LYS A 775 33.70 3.66 29.29
CA LYS A 775 33.51 2.26 29.71
C LYS A 775 34.78 1.48 29.45
N VAL A 776 35.38 0.90 30.52
CA VAL A 776 36.53 0.05 30.46
C VAL A 776 36.15 -1.37 30.92
N VAL A 777 36.49 -2.37 30.15
CA VAL A 777 36.23 -3.79 30.48
C VAL A 777 37.55 -4.45 30.89
N ILE A 778 37.60 -4.99 32.12
CA ILE A 778 38.75 -5.74 32.63
C ILE A 778 38.43 -7.23 32.48
N TYR A 779 39.29 -7.94 31.78
CA TYR A 779 39.13 -9.37 31.46
C TYR A 779 39.92 -10.32 32.34
N LYS A 780 40.83 -9.82 33.19
CA LYS A 780 41.64 -10.66 34.09
C LYS A 780 40.97 -10.91 35.41
#